data_8dfe37b9cf7977b2b6e7e7408c140c72
#
_entry.id   8dfe37b9cf7977b2b6e7e7408c140c72
#
_cell.length_a   1.000
_cell.length_b   1.000
_cell.length_c   1.000
_cell.angle_alpha   90.00
_cell.angle_beta   90.00
_cell.angle_gamma   90.00
#
_symmetry.space_group_name_H-M   'P 1'
#
loop_
_entity.id
_entity.type
_entity.pdbx_description
1 polymer ?
#
loop_
_entity_poly.entity_id
_entity_poly.type
_entity_poly.pdbx_seq_one_letter_code
_entity_poly.pdbx_strand_id
1 'polypeptide(L)'
;MVALSLNAQDYTNEAVLFHYYVFATLSHATPASGPAVGSTGVVVAGLGLVNHTALVACRFGGFRVPATILGGGLARCIAPDAVSAQAGSRIEVRFGADKADAVGASPVPSLRGSATVENDGAVSLTPNDYHQVGSVLLSAAHPVAQTFHVSFDVYVGDGSGGEGFSFCYGQPLADGAVGARGVDSGLCVRFRTRDDMSMRLESVEAAYDGTVLRTVSGEGVDSLRMQAWVPVAVARTNGGVQVRYNGRPLMERVRVDKWLPTSSWQFIWGASTTNWRDRHRIDNVRLQLGAMVDRTSIPVEITTNGDQFSDSQAIFDYFPEPTISLVLPAFSPTDGGTLVMLTGAGLFDAGAQIRCRFGNVTTAGAFSSSTSIVLASGLTNLTGHGISCRTPPQQVGEVHVSVALNGQDFAQTVGIMQVYTPPRLSSLDPLIGPSRGGSRVRLQGVGFLAGGNSTRFCNFGQLRSVPAHIEQDGEAVCIAPSLDQSLYGPEASVVVKLTLNAQDFTSDRINFTFYSETHVSHVNPTTGPTRGGTLITLFGSFSNLGVTYNCTVGSTVLISATRLAHDRLRCRTMPMAHGLHPVEVTLNGQDFSGAGTSFRAYLPPILLDIHPASGPESGGTLLTLSGRGLDEGSNRSCAFNGSLITPATVQSEALLLCNSPLSEHGLLAVGLSLNGQQYLHTSLHFRFDVDPVALTLSPGIGPVDGGTVVLIGGRYLHGGSAAYCSFGDAPPVQMMPILDSENVSCTTPPGIDGHRAPLRLTLNGCTRIHPVRT
;
A
#
# COMPACT_ATOMS: atom_id res chain seq x y z
N MET A 1 69.29 -44.16 18.65
CA MET A 1 70.47 -43.49 19.30
C MET A 1 71.30 -42.89 18.20
N VAL A 2 71.69 -41.67 18.39
CA VAL A 2 72.62 -40.98 17.47
C VAL A 2 73.91 -40.71 18.24
N ALA A 3 75.01 -41.16 17.72
CA ALA A 3 76.30 -40.93 18.28
C ALA A 3 77.18 -40.25 17.20
N LEU A 4 78.03 -39.35 17.54
CA LEU A 4 78.87 -38.58 16.66
C LEU A 4 80.26 -39.27 16.56
N SER A 5 80.79 -39.44 15.36
CA SER A 5 82.14 -39.85 15.11
C SER A 5 82.86 -38.84 14.26
N LEU A 6 84.06 -38.42 14.62
CA LEU A 6 84.90 -37.48 13.82
C LEU A 6 85.89 -38.26 12.93
N ASN A 7 85.98 -39.55 13.10
CA ASN A 7 86.96 -40.40 12.34
C ASN A 7 86.26 -41.62 11.71
N ALA A 8 84.94 -41.71 11.70
CA ALA A 8 84.07 -42.81 11.21
C ALA A 8 84.31 -44.19 11.89
N GLN A 9 85.07 -44.21 13.00
CA GLN A 9 85.34 -45.45 13.77
C GLN A 9 84.94 -45.33 15.23
N ASP A 10 85.27 -44.23 15.87
CA ASP A 10 85.00 -44.01 17.31
C ASP A 10 83.76 -43.12 17.46
N TYR A 11 82.74 -43.61 18.10
CA TYR A 11 81.51 -42.84 18.35
C TYR A 11 81.48 -42.39 19.81
N THR A 12 80.84 -41.24 20.04
CA THR A 12 80.66 -40.72 21.41
C THR A 12 79.92 -41.71 22.27
N ASN A 13 80.36 -41.83 23.60
CA ASN A 13 79.71 -42.72 24.55
C ASN A 13 78.39 -42.22 25.05
N GLU A 14 78.04 -40.97 24.77
CA GLU A 14 76.74 -40.37 25.09
C GLU A 14 75.80 -40.53 23.96
N ALA A 15 74.74 -41.31 24.18
CA ALA A 15 73.73 -41.58 23.17
C ALA A 15 72.52 -40.64 23.36
N VAL A 16 72.33 -39.80 22.36
CA VAL A 16 71.09 -39.02 22.22
C VAL A 16 70.06 -39.87 21.51
N LEU A 17 68.85 -39.97 22.04
CA LEU A 17 67.78 -40.69 21.44
C LEU A 17 67.16 -39.91 20.29
N PHE A 18 67.12 -40.54 19.13
CA PHE A 18 66.38 -40.03 17.98
C PHE A 18 65.11 -40.85 17.79
N HIS A 19 63.93 -40.18 17.75
CA HIS A 19 62.65 -40.84 17.56
C HIS A 19 62.19 -40.77 16.13
N TYR A 20 61.92 -41.90 15.51
CA TYR A 20 61.27 -41.98 14.22
C TYR A 20 59.79 -41.91 14.44
N TYR A 21 59.10 -41.13 13.62
CA TYR A 21 57.65 -41.02 13.62
C TYR A 21 57.07 -41.20 12.22
N VAL A 22 55.75 -41.51 12.11
CA VAL A 22 55.04 -41.58 10.85
C VAL A 22 54.88 -40.19 10.30
N PHE A 23 55.24 -39.98 9.02
CA PHE A 23 55.10 -38.68 8.36
C PHE A 23 53.66 -38.21 8.38
N ALA A 24 53.40 -36.97 8.72
CA ALA A 24 52.07 -36.41 8.81
C ALA A 24 51.49 -36.23 7.39
N THR A 25 50.23 -36.61 7.22
CA THR A 25 49.44 -36.35 6.01
C THR A 25 48.12 -35.71 6.40
N LEU A 26 47.67 -34.68 5.64
CA LEU A 26 46.37 -34.08 5.84
C LEU A 26 45.38 -34.56 4.76
N SER A 27 44.18 -34.84 5.22
CA SER A 27 43.04 -35.20 4.34
C SER A 27 42.13 -34.02 4.02
N HIS A 28 41.81 -33.23 5.02
CA HIS A 28 40.93 -32.06 4.86
C HIS A 28 41.10 -31.04 6.00
N ALA A 29 40.58 -29.84 5.76
CA ALA A 29 40.49 -28.74 6.71
C ALA A 29 39.02 -28.39 6.99
N THR A 30 38.67 -28.04 8.21
CA THR A 30 37.31 -27.68 8.63
C THR A 30 37.34 -26.47 9.57
N PRO A 31 36.69 -25.34 9.22
CA PRO A 31 36.09 -25.07 7.91
C PRO A 31 37.15 -25.03 6.81
N ALA A 32 36.76 -25.34 5.57
CA ALA A 32 37.65 -25.29 4.42
C ALA A 32 37.80 -23.86 3.83
N SER A 33 37.19 -22.87 4.48
CA SER A 33 37.27 -21.47 4.04
C SER A 33 37.16 -20.49 5.19
N GLY A 34 37.63 -19.27 5.01
CA GLY A 34 37.55 -18.19 5.98
C GLY A 34 37.72 -16.79 5.38
N PRO A 35 37.38 -15.73 6.14
CA PRO A 35 37.49 -14.38 5.67
C PRO A 35 38.97 -14.01 5.40
N ALA A 36 39.20 -13.14 4.43
CA ALA A 36 40.53 -12.69 4.05
C ALA A 36 41.32 -11.99 5.17
N VAL A 37 40.61 -11.50 6.18
CA VAL A 37 41.21 -10.92 7.39
C VAL A 37 41.88 -11.95 8.30
N GLY A 38 41.68 -13.25 8.04
CA GLY A 38 42.26 -14.34 8.83
C GLY A 38 41.48 -14.64 10.11
N SER A 39 42.19 -15.15 11.12
CA SER A 39 41.67 -15.50 12.45
C SER A 39 40.70 -16.70 12.53
N THR A 40 40.39 -17.34 11.41
CA THR A 40 39.57 -18.56 11.37
C THR A 40 40.26 -19.70 12.11
N GLY A 41 39.58 -20.32 13.10
CA GLY A 41 40.04 -21.53 13.77
C GLY A 41 39.84 -22.73 12.87
N VAL A 42 40.90 -23.23 12.22
CA VAL A 42 40.86 -24.35 11.29
C VAL A 42 41.29 -25.63 12.02
N VAL A 43 40.45 -26.64 11.96
CA VAL A 43 40.79 -27.99 12.39
C VAL A 43 41.19 -28.79 11.17
N VAL A 44 42.41 -29.26 11.13
CA VAL A 44 42.94 -30.12 10.09
C VAL A 44 42.90 -31.59 10.55
N ALA A 45 42.49 -32.49 9.70
CA ALA A 45 42.39 -33.91 9.95
C ALA A 45 43.41 -34.67 9.07
N GLY A 46 44.04 -35.70 9.68
CA GLY A 46 45.03 -36.49 8.95
C GLY A 46 45.64 -37.66 9.74
N LEU A 47 46.62 -38.27 9.17
CA LEU A 47 47.39 -39.38 9.80
C LEU A 47 48.72 -38.82 10.33
N GLY A 48 49.29 -39.46 11.33
CA GLY A 48 50.59 -39.08 11.89
C GLY A 48 50.57 -37.78 12.72
N LEU A 49 49.39 -37.23 13.06
CA LEU A 49 49.26 -36.02 13.85
C LEU A 49 49.45 -36.36 15.36
N VAL A 50 50.71 -36.44 15.78
CA VAL A 50 51.07 -36.75 17.15
C VAL A 50 51.98 -35.65 17.70
N ASN A 51 51.84 -35.31 18.97
CA ASN A 51 52.66 -34.29 19.59
C ASN A 51 54.00 -34.88 20.04
N HIS A 52 54.97 -34.87 19.15
CA HIS A 52 56.33 -35.33 19.44
C HIS A 52 57.25 -34.20 19.93
N THR A 53 56.96 -32.96 19.60
CA THR A 53 57.76 -31.78 19.94
C THR A 53 56.88 -30.54 20.13
N ALA A 54 57.38 -29.52 20.83
CA ALA A 54 56.74 -28.22 20.97
C ALA A 54 56.69 -27.41 19.64
N LEU A 55 57.12 -27.99 18.51
CA LEU A 55 57.33 -27.30 17.23
C LEU A 55 56.26 -27.61 16.20
N VAL A 56 55.08 -28.11 16.64
CA VAL A 56 53.96 -28.38 15.73
C VAL A 56 53.44 -27.08 15.13
N ALA A 57 53.32 -27.01 13.83
CA ALA A 57 52.84 -25.83 13.12
C ALA A 57 52.10 -26.16 11.83
N CYS A 58 51.12 -25.34 11.45
CA CYS A 58 50.54 -25.34 10.13
C CYS A 58 51.23 -24.31 9.22
N ARG A 59 51.19 -24.60 7.91
CA ARG A 59 51.64 -23.66 6.88
C ARG A 59 50.45 -23.44 5.93
N PHE A 60 50.07 -22.17 5.77
CA PHE A 60 49.09 -21.73 4.79
C PHE A 60 49.85 -21.04 3.66
N GLY A 61 50.01 -21.75 2.52
CA GLY A 61 50.88 -21.26 1.45
C GLY A 61 52.30 -20.99 1.96
N GLY A 62 52.75 -19.73 2.00
CA GLY A 62 54.08 -19.33 2.49
C GLY A 62 54.18 -19.03 3.99
N PHE A 63 53.06 -18.98 4.73
CA PHE A 63 53.03 -18.48 6.11
C PHE A 63 52.80 -19.57 7.13
N ARG A 64 53.67 -19.60 8.16
CA ARG A 64 53.66 -20.60 9.24
C ARG A 64 52.98 -20.06 10.49
N VAL A 65 52.05 -20.86 11.06
CA VAL A 65 51.34 -20.57 12.31
C VAL A 65 51.45 -21.73 13.30
N PRO A 66 51.51 -21.49 14.62
CA PRO A 66 51.49 -22.54 15.60
C PRO A 66 50.28 -23.45 15.47
N ALA A 67 50.43 -24.73 15.75
CA ALA A 67 49.33 -25.68 15.75
C ALA A 67 49.23 -26.37 17.09
N THR A 68 48.01 -26.78 17.48
CA THR A 68 47.69 -27.56 18.69
C THR A 68 47.12 -28.92 18.28
N ILE A 69 47.75 -30.00 18.68
CA ILE A 69 47.23 -31.37 18.50
C ILE A 69 46.05 -31.57 19.43
N LEU A 70 44.92 -31.98 18.89
CA LEU A 70 43.67 -32.24 19.62
C LEU A 70 43.52 -33.75 19.97
N GLY A 71 44.34 -34.61 19.35
CA GLY A 71 44.22 -36.08 19.44
C GLY A 71 43.33 -36.65 18.32
N GLY A 72 43.34 -37.99 18.15
CA GLY A 72 42.50 -38.65 17.16
C GLY A 72 42.78 -38.30 15.72
N GLY A 73 44.01 -37.88 15.37
CA GLY A 73 44.35 -37.45 14.02
C GLY A 73 43.88 -36.02 13.68
N LEU A 74 43.64 -35.19 14.69
CA LEU A 74 43.19 -33.80 14.52
C LEU A 74 44.20 -32.80 15.09
N ALA A 75 44.39 -31.68 14.40
CA ALA A 75 45.14 -30.52 14.90
C ALA A 75 44.39 -29.23 14.62
N ARG A 76 44.58 -28.20 15.43
CA ARG A 76 43.95 -26.90 15.29
C ARG A 76 45.02 -25.84 14.97
N CYS A 77 44.75 -25.04 13.99
CA CYS A 77 45.54 -23.86 13.55
C CYS A 77 44.63 -22.64 13.49
N ILE A 78 45.20 -21.46 13.55
CA ILE A 78 44.54 -20.21 13.25
C ILE A 78 45.00 -19.74 11.87
N ALA A 79 44.09 -19.60 10.91
CA ALA A 79 44.42 -19.13 9.58
C ALA A 79 44.96 -17.69 9.68
N PRO A 80 46.12 -17.39 9.07
CA PRO A 80 46.64 -16.03 8.97
C PRO A 80 45.73 -15.20 8.04
N ASP A 81 45.96 -13.89 7.95
CA ASP A 81 45.31 -13.09 6.92
C ASP A 81 45.77 -13.53 5.52
N ALA A 82 44.89 -13.33 4.49
CA ALA A 82 45.14 -13.78 3.13
C ALA A 82 46.36 -13.11 2.50
N VAL A 83 46.70 -11.90 2.94
CA VAL A 83 47.85 -11.15 2.43
C VAL A 83 49.15 -11.72 3.00
N SER A 84 49.17 -12.12 4.27
CA SER A 84 50.28 -12.84 4.88
C SER A 84 50.51 -14.22 4.25
N ALA A 85 49.40 -14.88 3.90
CA ALA A 85 49.43 -16.19 3.26
C ALA A 85 49.86 -16.11 1.76
N GLN A 86 49.56 -15.03 1.10
CA GLN A 86 50.09 -14.66 -0.24
C GLN A 86 51.19 -13.64 -0.05
N ALA A 87 52.41 -13.91 -0.46
CA ALA A 87 53.53 -12.97 -0.38
C ALA A 87 53.30 -11.68 -1.18
N GLY A 88 52.43 -10.78 -0.69
CA GLY A 88 52.09 -9.48 -1.27
C GLY A 88 52.27 -8.34 -0.26
N SER A 89 52.64 -7.16 -0.74
CA SER A 89 53.08 -6.06 0.09
C SER A 89 51.93 -5.24 0.68
N ARG A 90 51.78 -5.19 1.99
CA ARG A 90 50.98 -4.18 2.70
C ARG A 90 51.90 -3.00 3.03
N ILE A 91 51.45 -1.80 2.69
CA ILE A 91 52.15 -0.55 2.97
C ILE A 91 51.31 0.24 3.96
N GLU A 92 51.85 0.46 5.16
CA GLU A 92 51.28 1.39 6.14
C GLU A 92 52.09 2.69 6.03
N VAL A 93 51.44 3.78 5.71
CA VAL A 93 52.06 5.08 5.55
C VAL A 93 51.89 5.85 6.82
N ARG A 94 53.01 6.13 7.52
CA ARG A 94 53.05 7.00 8.69
C ARG A 94 53.63 8.34 8.32
N PHE A 95 52.95 9.40 8.70
CA PHE A 95 53.43 10.77 8.56
C PHE A 95 53.99 11.21 9.92
N GLY A 96 55.28 11.48 10.03
CA GLY A 96 55.91 11.95 11.27
C GLY A 96 57.43 11.77 11.34
N ALA A 97 58.08 12.42 12.31
CA ALA A 97 59.52 12.60 12.37
C ALA A 97 60.34 11.41 12.91
N ASP A 98 59.73 10.37 13.49
CA ASP A 98 60.45 9.23 14.07
C ASP A 98 60.64 8.10 13.06
N LYS A 99 61.70 8.20 12.27
CA LYS A 99 62.09 7.24 11.23
C LYS A 99 62.87 6.03 11.75
N ALA A 100 62.67 5.59 12.98
CA ALA A 100 63.65 4.64 13.56
C ALA A 100 63.30 3.16 13.40
N ASP A 101 62.08 2.73 13.08
CA ASP A 101 61.76 1.30 13.05
C ASP A 101 60.86 0.90 11.83
N ALA A 102 61.39 1.04 10.62
CA ALA A 102 60.77 0.48 9.42
C ALA A 102 61.38 -0.88 9.07
N VAL A 103 60.76 -1.94 9.50
CA VAL A 103 60.96 -3.28 8.92
C VAL A 103 60.23 -3.32 7.57
N GLY A 104 60.97 -3.13 6.48
CA GLY A 104 60.46 -3.08 5.10
C GLY A 104 60.47 -1.64 4.55
N ALA A 105 61.08 -1.41 3.38
CA ALA A 105 61.19 -0.11 2.73
C ALA A 105 59.82 0.51 2.45
N SER A 106 59.31 1.30 3.40
CA SER A 106 58.10 2.09 3.17
C SER A 106 58.41 3.24 2.21
N PRO A 107 57.61 3.47 1.17
CA PRO A 107 57.83 4.63 0.28
C PRO A 107 57.64 5.92 1.09
N VAL A 108 58.62 6.82 0.94
CA VAL A 108 58.56 8.12 1.62
C VAL A 108 57.55 9.02 0.90
N PRO A 109 56.52 9.52 1.58
CA PRO A 109 55.55 10.43 1.01
C PRO A 109 56.24 11.78 0.66
N SER A 110 55.91 12.36 -0.49
CA SER A 110 56.32 13.72 -0.86
C SER A 110 55.14 14.68 -0.69
N LEU A 111 55.39 15.78 0.01
CA LEU A 111 54.40 16.85 0.23
C LEU A 111 54.59 17.94 -0.83
N ARG A 112 53.50 18.50 -1.36
CA ARG A 112 53.50 19.60 -2.33
C ARG A 112 52.51 20.70 -1.96
N GLY A 113 52.81 21.92 -2.37
CA GLY A 113 51.94 23.08 -2.11
C GLY A 113 51.84 23.42 -0.64
N SER A 114 50.64 23.64 -0.16
CA SER A 114 50.35 23.98 1.25
C SER A 114 50.37 22.78 2.21
N ALA A 115 50.65 21.59 1.72
CA ALA A 115 50.61 20.38 2.57
C ALA A 115 51.77 20.37 3.58
N THR A 116 51.47 20.10 4.85
CA THR A 116 52.38 20.04 5.99
C THR A 116 52.04 18.89 6.95
N VAL A 117 53.06 18.34 7.60
CA VAL A 117 52.84 17.38 8.70
C VAL A 117 52.60 18.15 9.99
N GLU A 118 51.55 17.81 10.70
CA GLU A 118 51.22 18.44 11.97
C GLU A 118 51.82 17.69 13.17
N ASN A 119 51.77 18.30 14.36
CA ASN A 119 52.38 17.74 15.58
C ASN A 119 51.74 16.44 16.04
N ASP A 120 50.50 16.16 15.65
CA ASP A 120 49.76 14.92 15.94
C ASP A 120 50.08 13.79 14.93
N GLY A 121 50.95 14.04 13.96
CA GLY A 121 51.29 13.06 12.94
C GLY A 121 50.38 13.04 11.71
N ALA A 122 49.28 13.76 11.69
CA ALA A 122 48.41 13.90 10.54
C ALA A 122 49.01 14.86 9.49
N VAL A 123 48.60 14.75 8.24
CA VAL A 123 48.94 15.69 7.22
C VAL A 123 47.81 16.68 6.98
N SER A 124 48.08 17.96 7.16
CA SER A 124 47.23 19.05 6.69
C SER A 124 47.53 19.26 5.20
N LEU A 125 46.53 18.99 4.36
CA LEU A 125 46.61 19.26 2.90
C LEU A 125 46.37 20.74 2.64
N THR A 126 45.36 21.33 3.27
CA THR A 126 45.10 22.78 3.23
C THR A 126 44.84 23.28 4.64
N PRO A 127 45.51 24.39 5.07
CA PRO A 127 45.13 25.11 6.27
C PRO A 127 43.74 25.76 6.06
N ASN A 128 43.12 26.24 7.15
CA ASN A 128 41.89 26.99 7.06
C ASN A 128 42.13 28.41 6.51
N ASP A 129 42.52 28.51 5.24
CA ASP A 129 42.85 29.74 4.53
C ASP A 129 42.35 29.67 3.07
N TYR A 130 42.36 30.83 2.39
CA TYR A 130 41.89 30.97 1.00
C TYR A 130 43.00 30.60 0.00
N HIS A 131 42.56 30.15 -1.18
CA HIS A 131 43.43 29.87 -2.34
C HIS A 131 44.61 28.92 -2.03
N GLN A 132 44.36 27.94 -1.17
CA GLN A 132 45.33 26.91 -0.83
C GLN A 132 45.17 25.68 -1.72
N VAL A 133 46.31 25.11 -2.13
CA VAL A 133 46.36 23.82 -2.84
C VAL A 133 47.47 23.00 -2.24
N GLY A 134 47.15 21.82 -1.73
CA GLY A 134 48.16 20.94 -1.14
C GLY A 134 47.90 19.48 -1.50
N SER A 135 48.95 18.71 -1.58
CA SER A 135 48.88 17.28 -1.89
C SER A 135 49.98 16.45 -1.25
N VAL A 136 49.67 15.18 -1.05
CA VAL A 136 50.60 14.11 -0.66
C VAL A 136 50.69 13.14 -1.82
N LEU A 137 51.89 12.81 -2.23
CA LEU A 137 52.18 11.84 -3.27
C LEU A 137 52.99 10.68 -2.69
N LEU A 138 52.54 9.47 -3.01
CA LEU A 138 53.22 8.25 -2.62
C LEU A 138 53.65 7.51 -3.87
N SER A 139 54.98 7.48 -4.10
CA SER A 139 55.56 6.72 -5.22
C SER A 139 55.45 5.21 -4.92
N ALA A 140 54.78 4.47 -5.79
CA ALA A 140 54.80 3.02 -5.68
C ALA A 140 56.19 2.51 -6.06
N ALA A 141 56.93 2.02 -5.07
CA ALA A 141 58.25 1.39 -5.30
C ALA A 141 58.15 -0.02 -5.94
N HIS A 142 57.01 -0.41 -6.46
CA HIS A 142 56.66 -1.77 -6.92
C HIS A 142 55.80 -1.79 -8.19
N PRO A 143 55.61 -2.97 -8.81
CA PRO A 143 54.97 -3.08 -10.11
C PRO A 143 53.61 -2.38 -10.16
N VAL A 144 53.30 -1.88 -11.33
CA VAL A 144 52.06 -1.18 -11.67
C VAL A 144 50.85 -1.85 -11.03
N ALA A 145 50.15 -1.14 -10.13
CA ALA A 145 49.01 -1.72 -9.39
C ALA A 145 47.80 -1.89 -10.29
N GLN A 146 47.53 -3.11 -10.69
CA GLN A 146 46.34 -3.46 -11.46
C GLN A 146 45.09 -3.39 -10.58
N THR A 147 45.24 -3.77 -9.33
CA THR A 147 44.21 -3.71 -8.29
C THR A 147 44.81 -3.17 -7.00
N PHE A 148 44.02 -2.48 -6.22
CA PHE A 148 44.46 -1.94 -4.94
C PHE A 148 43.26 -1.68 -4.01
N HIS A 149 43.54 -1.61 -2.72
CA HIS A 149 42.66 -1.09 -1.70
C HIS A 149 43.39 -0.04 -0.88
N VAL A 150 42.78 1.13 -0.76
CA VAL A 150 43.28 2.24 0.04
C VAL A 150 42.24 2.61 1.08
N SER A 151 42.67 2.71 2.33
CA SER A 151 41.85 3.29 3.40
C SER A 151 42.64 4.41 4.09
N PHE A 152 41.96 5.46 4.45
CA PHE A 152 42.49 6.61 5.17
C PHE A 152 41.38 7.33 5.93
N ASP A 153 41.76 8.06 6.97
CA ASP A 153 40.88 8.96 7.66
C ASP A 153 41.03 10.38 7.12
N VAL A 154 39.92 11.06 6.91
CA VAL A 154 39.89 12.46 6.46
C VAL A 154 39.18 13.34 7.47
N TYR A 155 39.67 14.52 7.69
CA TYR A 155 39.02 15.60 8.44
C TYR A 155 38.78 16.79 7.53
N VAL A 156 37.52 17.24 7.46
CA VAL A 156 37.10 18.43 6.71
C VAL A 156 36.28 19.33 7.63
N GLY A 157 36.75 20.58 7.81
CA GLY A 157 36.03 21.52 8.68
C GLY A 157 36.84 22.78 9.02
N ASP A 158 36.40 23.45 10.08
CA ASP A 158 36.95 24.68 10.66
C ASP A 158 36.83 25.93 9.76
N GLY A 159 36.12 25.86 8.63
CA GLY A 159 36.01 26.95 7.68
C GLY A 159 34.63 27.21 7.10
N SER A 160 34.57 27.98 6.03
CA SER A 160 33.32 28.39 5.36
C SER A 160 32.92 27.48 4.17
N GLY A 161 33.70 26.46 3.85
CA GLY A 161 33.50 25.51 2.76
C GLY A 161 34.56 25.67 1.68
N GLY A 162 35.49 24.69 1.54
CA GLY A 162 36.45 24.61 0.47
C GLY A 162 35.89 23.96 -0.80
N GLU A 163 36.72 23.79 -1.85
CA GLU A 163 36.33 22.98 -3.03
C GLU A 163 36.18 21.50 -2.67
N GLY A 164 36.95 21.02 -1.67
CA GLY A 164 36.94 19.63 -1.23
C GLY A 164 38.32 18.97 -1.32
N PHE A 165 38.29 17.63 -1.41
CA PHE A 165 39.47 16.81 -1.51
C PHE A 165 39.36 15.73 -2.57
N SER A 166 40.49 15.15 -2.98
CA SER A 166 40.55 14.05 -3.95
C SER A 166 41.50 12.96 -3.51
N PHE A 167 41.20 11.74 -3.92
CA PHE A 167 42.13 10.62 -3.94
C PHE A 167 42.29 10.16 -5.38
N CYS A 168 43.55 10.06 -5.86
CA CYS A 168 43.84 9.60 -7.21
C CYS A 168 44.90 8.50 -7.21
N TYR A 169 44.82 7.59 -8.19
CA TYR A 169 45.92 6.76 -8.65
C TYR A 169 46.12 7.07 -10.11
N GLY A 170 47.16 7.87 -10.38
CA GLY A 170 47.37 8.43 -11.71
C GLY A 170 48.71 9.15 -11.83
N GLN A 171 48.90 9.79 -12.97
CA GLN A 171 50.15 10.56 -13.25
C GLN A 171 50.11 11.89 -12.50
N PRO A 172 51.09 12.16 -11.62
CA PRO A 172 51.17 13.45 -10.93
C PRO A 172 51.44 14.59 -11.92
N LEU A 173 50.98 15.78 -11.55
CA LEU A 173 51.37 17.00 -12.30
C LEU A 173 52.87 17.19 -12.24
N ALA A 174 53.48 17.61 -13.36
CA ALA A 174 54.95 17.80 -13.46
C ALA A 174 55.44 18.83 -12.44
N ASP A 175 54.77 19.96 -12.36
CA ASP A 175 55.05 21.04 -11.42
C ASP A 175 53.77 21.48 -10.70
N GLY A 176 53.77 21.36 -9.38
CA GLY A 176 52.67 21.86 -8.56
C GLY A 176 51.93 20.79 -7.74
N ALA A 177 51.03 21.25 -6.87
CA ALA A 177 50.20 20.44 -6.02
C ALA A 177 48.93 20.03 -6.74
N VAL A 178 48.43 18.84 -6.43
CA VAL A 178 47.13 18.33 -6.91
C VAL A 178 46.05 18.79 -5.93
N GLY A 179 45.03 19.47 -6.45
CA GLY A 179 43.89 19.96 -5.66
C GLY A 179 42.71 18.99 -5.61
N ALA A 180 41.56 19.50 -5.19
CA ALA A 180 40.28 18.76 -5.13
C ALA A 180 39.82 18.21 -6.49
N ARG A 181 40.25 18.79 -7.60
CA ARG A 181 39.97 18.31 -8.97
C ARG A 181 40.74 17.05 -9.35
N GLY A 182 41.77 16.70 -8.56
CA GLY A 182 42.61 15.54 -8.84
C GLY A 182 43.50 15.70 -10.07
N VAL A 183 43.86 14.57 -10.71
CA VAL A 183 44.67 14.51 -11.94
C VAL A 183 43.79 14.16 -13.14
N ASP A 184 44.25 14.54 -14.35
CA ASP A 184 43.52 14.25 -15.59
C ASP A 184 43.85 12.88 -16.18
N SER A 185 44.96 12.26 -15.79
CA SER A 185 45.37 10.91 -16.21
C SER A 185 45.37 9.97 -15.03
N GLY A 186 44.54 8.94 -15.11
CA GLY A 186 44.35 7.93 -14.07
C GLY A 186 42.97 7.97 -13.41
N LEU A 187 42.79 7.16 -12.37
CA LEU A 187 41.59 7.08 -11.58
C LEU A 187 41.58 8.15 -10.49
N CYS A 188 40.55 8.97 -10.43
CA CYS A 188 40.31 9.91 -9.36
C CYS A 188 38.95 9.74 -8.72
N VAL A 189 38.90 9.80 -7.40
CA VAL A 189 37.66 9.97 -6.59
C VAL A 189 37.73 11.36 -5.99
N ARG A 190 36.75 12.19 -6.32
CA ARG A 190 36.67 13.61 -5.96
C ARG A 190 35.50 13.81 -4.98
N PHE A 191 35.79 14.36 -3.83
CA PHE A 191 34.82 14.69 -2.78
C PHE A 191 34.64 16.20 -2.77
N ARG A 192 33.56 16.68 -3.36
CA ARG A 192 33.25 18.10 -3.49
C ARG A 192 32.39 18.55 -2.33
N THR A 193 32.93 19.44 -1.52
CA THR A 193 32.25 20.01 -0.35
C THR A 193 31.39 21.22 -0.70
N ARG A 194 31.62 21.83 -1.88
CA ARG A 194 30.83 22.94 -2.45
C ARG A 194 31.14 23.11 -3.96
N ASP A 195 30.17 23.63 -4.71
CA ASP A 195 30.33 24.03 -6.11
C ASP A 195 30.25 25.57 -6.21
N ASP A 196 31.28 26.20 -6.81
CA ASP A 196 31.43 27.66 -6.90
C ASP A 196 30.34 28.38 -7.72
N MET A 197 29.63 27.68 -8.60
CA MET A 197 28.67 28.31 -9.55
C MET A 197 27.20 28.04 -9.30
N SER A 198 26.86 27.12 -8.47
CA SER A 198 25.46 26.79 -8.15
C SER A 198 25.40 26.31 -6.71
N MET A 199 24.44 26.72 -5.93
CA MET A 199 24.15 26.21 -4.57
C MET A 199 23.88 24.69 -4.58
N ARG A 200 24.74 23.90 -5.24
CA ARG A 200 24.57 22.47 -5.37
C ARG A 200 25.13 21.72 -4.16
N LEU A 201 24.42 20.68 -3.84
CA LEU A 201 24.68 19.72 -2.78
C LEU A 201 26.10 19.10 -2.91
N GLU A 202 26.70 18.77 -1.77
CA GLU A 202 27.90 17.96 -1.68
C GLU A 202 27.82 16.73 -2.61
N SER A 203 28.92 16.39 -3.27
CA SER A 203 28.94 15.27 -4.22
C SER A 203 30.25 14.51 -4.20
N VAL A 204 30.16 13.22 -4.56
CA VAL A 204 31.33 12.36 -4.78
C VAL A 204 31.34 11.88 -6.22
N GLU A 205 32.46 12.09 -6.92
CA GLU A 205 32.62 11.69 -8.30
C GLU A 205 33.76 10.68 -8.44
N ALA A 206 33.55 9.63 -9.23
CA ALA A 206 34.60 8.77 -9.74
C ALA A 206 34.86 9.12 -11.20
N ALA A 207 36.09 9.40 -11.55
CA ALA A 207 36.52 9.74 -12.90
C ALA A 207 37.76 8.93 -13.32
N TYR A 208 37.89 8.64 -14.61
CA TYR A 208 39.05 7.99 -15.20
C TYR A 208 39.46 8.72 -16.47
N ASP A 209 40.76 9.05 -16.56
CA ASP A 209 41.37 9.84 -17.66
C ASP A 209 40.53 11.09 -17.99
N GLY A 210 40.20 11.86 -16.94
CA GLY A 210 39.41 13.09 -17.03
C GLY A 210 37.89 12.90 -17.25
N THR A 211 37.46 11.69 -17.61
CA THR A 211 36.03 11.39 -17.86
C THR A 211 35.33 10.97 -16.57
N VAL A 212 34.23 11.64 -16.21
CA VAL A 212 33.38 11.26 -15.05
C VAL A 212 32.63 9.97 -15.36
N LEU A 213 32.86 8.94 -14.56
CA LEU A 213 32.22 7.63 -14.68
C LEU A 213 30.92 7.56 -13.87
N ARG A 214 30.94 8.16 -12.69
CA ARG A 214 29.80 8.15 -11.73
C ARG A 214 29.83 9.36 -10.81
N THR A 215 28.68 9.95 -10.57
CA THR A 215 28.47 10.98 -9.54
C THR A 215 27.39 10.54 -8.58
N VAL A 216 27.59 10.75 -7.28
CA VAL A 216 26.60 10.56 -6.21
C VAL A 216 26.45 11.90 -5.50
N SER A 217 25.23 12.39 -5.33
CA SER A 217 24.91 13.68 -4.68
C SER A 217 23.56 13.62 -3.96
N GLY A 218 23.31 14.58 -3.08
CA GLY A 218 22.05 14.70 -2.33
C GLY A 218 21.92 13.69 -1.18
N GLU A 219 20.73 13.14 -0.97
CA GLU A 219 20.42 12.22 0.17
C GLU A 219 21.31 10.96 0.22
N GLY A 220 22.07 10.66 -0.84
CA GLY A 220 23.02 9.55 -0.89
C GLY A 220 24.39 9.85 -0.32
N VAL A 221 24.69 11.11 0.02
CA VAL A 221 25.98 11.56 0.57
C VAL A 221 25.71 12.22 1.91
N ASP A 222 26.22 11.60 3.00
CA ASP A 222 26.26 12.28 4.30
C ASP A 222 27.14 13.53 4.15
N SER A 223 26.97 14.54 5.01
CA SER A 223 27.80 15.75 4.96
C SER A 223 29.28 15.40 4.91
N LEU A 224 29.96 15.89 3.89
CA LEU A 224 31.42 15.73 3.74
C LEU A 224 32.19 16.62 4.74
N ARG A 225 31.51 17.57 5.39
CA ARG A 225 32.08 18.52 6.36
C ARG A 225 31.63 18.18 7.78
N MET A 226 32.05 17.01 8.27
CA MET A 226 31.60 16.52 9.58
C MET A 226 32.31 17.12 10.79
N GLN A 227 33.38 17.89 10.56
CA GLN A 227 34.27 18.41 11.63
C GLN A 227 34.77 17.28 12.58
N ALA A 228 34.92 16.12 12.03
CA ALA A 228 35.36 14.89 12.70
C ALA A 228 36.21 14.06 11.74
N TRP A 229 37.04 13.16 12.28
CA TRP A 229 37.74 12.18 11.46
C TRP A 229 36.76 11.15 10.88
N VAL A 230 36.77 11.00 9.57
CA VAL A 230 35.86 10.12 8.84
C VAL A 230 36.66 9.10 8.02
N PRO A 231 36.41 7.80 8.18
CA PRO A 231 37.09 6.79 7.38
C PRO A 231 36.58 6.78 5.92
N VAL A 232 37.54 6.79 5.01
CA VAL A 232 37.36 6.68 3.55
C VAL A 232 38.04 5.42 3.06
N ALA A 233 37.40 4.66 2.18
CA ALA A 233 38.04 3.55 1.49
C ALA A 233 37.77 3.62 -0.01
N VAL A 234 38.77 3.43 -0.80
CA VAL A 234 38.70 3.33 -2.25
C VAL A 234 39.39 2.05 -2.70
N ALA A 235 38.66 1.21 -3.42
CA ALA A 235 39.20 -0.02 -3.97
C ALA A 235 39.02 -0.06 -5.49
N ARG A 236 40.08 -0.50 -6.18
CA ARG A 236 40.00 -0.91 -7.58
C ARG A 236 40.18 -2.41 -7.66
N THR A 237 39.13 -3.10 -8.06
CA THR A 237 39.07 -4.54 -8.22
C THR A 237 38.84 -4.92 -9.69
N ASN A 238 38.90 -6.19 -10.05
CA ASN A 238 38.52 -6.65 -11.40
C ASN A 238 37.06 -6.34 -11.74
N GLY A 239 36.20 -6.21 -10.71
CA GLY A 239 34.76 -5.85 -10.86
C GLY A 239 34.51 -4.34 -11.04
N GLY A 240 35.51 -3.46 -10.86
CA GLY A 240 35.36 -2.01 -10.96
C GLY A 240 35.88 -1.25 -9.75
N VAL A 241 35.50 0.03 -9.67
CA VAL A 241 35.86 0.91 -8.55
C VAL A 241 34.75 0.89 -7.50
N GLN A 242 35.15 0.82 -6.25
CA GLN A 242 34.30 0.92 -5.07
C GLN A 242 34.74 2.09 -4.21
N VAL A 243 33.79 2.84 -3.66
CA VAL A 243 34.05 3.97 -2.76
C VAL A 243 33.18 3.87 -1.54
N ARG A 244 33.76 3.96 -0.36
CA ARG A 244 33.08 4.03 0.92
C ARG A 244 33.45 5.31 1.65
N TYR A 245 32.48 5.91 2.29
CA TYR A 245 32.64 7.09 3.14
C TYR A 245 31.88 6.87 4.44
N ASN A 246 32.52 7.09 5.57
CA ASN A 246 31.93 6.84 6.90
C ASN A 246 31.32 5.44 7.04
N GLY A 247 32.01 4.42 6.51
CA GLY A 247 31.54 3.02 6.51
C GLY A 247 30.41 2.70 5.51
N ARG A 248 29.78 3.70 4.91
CA ARG A 248 28.68 3.52 3.93
C ARG A 248 29.23 3.37 2.51
N PRO A 249 28.73 2.44 1.71
CA PRO A 249 29.07 2.35 0.31
C PRO A 249 28.43 3.51 -0.47
N LEU A 250 29.23 4.37 -1.09
CA LEU A 250 28.77 5.42 -2.00
C LEU A 250 28.71 4.95 -3.45
N MET A 251 29.69 4.14 -3.84
CA MET A 251 29.79 3.59 -5.18
C MET A 251 30.19 2.13 -5.12
N GLU A 252 29.49 1.28 -5.86
CA GLU A 252 29.81 -0.14 -6.00
C GLU A 252 29.95 -0.49 -7.47
N ARG A 253 31.06 -1.17 -7.85
CA ARG A 253 31.32 -1.69 -9.19
C ARG A 253 31.21 -0.67 -10.33
N VAL A 254 31.74 0.53 -10.15
CA VAL A 254 31.85 1.51 -11.24
C VAL A 254 32.84 0.97 -12.28
N ARG A 255 32.37 0.62 -13.47
CA ARG A 255 33.21 0.07 -14.52
C ARG A 255 34.22 1.10 -15.00
N VAL A 256 35.45 0.64 -15.18
CA VAL A 256 36.53 1.40 -15.80
C VAL A 256 36.94 0.63 -17.06
N ASP A 257 36.55 1.15 -18.20
CA ASP A 257 36.93 0.55 -19.48
C ASP A 257 38.38 0.87 -19.78
N LYS A 258 39.13 -0.12 -20.30
CA LYS A 258 40.52 0.02 -20.71
C LYS A 258 41.48 0.51 -19.58
N TRP A 259 41.40 -0.17 -18.41
CA TRP A 259 42.33 0.09 -17.30
C TRP A 259 43.76 -0.19 -17.71
N LEU A 260 44.58 0.86 -17.88
CA LEU A 260 45.99 0.80 -18.35
C LEU A 260 46.92 1.65 -17.48
N PRO A 261 47.16 1.28 -16.20
CA PRO A 261 48.06 2.01 -15.34
C PRO A 261 49.50 1.91 -15.84
N THR A 262 50.26 2.98 -15.63
CA THR A 262 51.67 3.07 -16.03
C THR A 262 52.61 3.11 -14.82
N SER A 263 53.91 2.87 -15.02
CA SER A 263 54.90 2.92 -13.94
C SER A 263 55.15 4.32 -13.38
N SER A 264 54.65 5.37 -14.05
CA SER A 264 54.72 6.76 -13.57
C SER A 264 53.55 7.13 -12.65
N TRP A 265 52.52 6.29 -12.53
CA TRP A 265 51.37 6.56 -11.68
C TRP A 265 51.71 6.46 -10.19
N GLN A 266 51.14 7.40 -9.43
CA GLN A 266 51.35 7.51 -7.99
C GLN A 266 49.99 7.54 -7.27
N PHE A 267 49.97 7.18 -6.01
CA PHE A 267 48.84 7.43 -5.13
C PHE A 267 48.90 8.86 -4.62
N ILE A 268 47.85 9.62 -4.80
CA ILE A 268 47.82 11.06 -4.58
C ILE A 268 46.57 11.42 -3.76
N TRP A 269 46.76 12.12 -2.66
CA TRP A 269 45.73 12.80 -1.91
C TRP A 269 45.91 14.30 -2.11
N GLY A 270 44.84 14.98 -2.56
CA GLY A 270 44.90 16.39 -2.81
C GLY A 270 43.69 17.14 -2.25
N ALA A 271 43.86 18.40 -1.92
CA ALA A 271 42.79 19.28 -1.51
C ALA A 271 43.01 20.70 -2.01
N SER A 272 41.93 21.46 -2.19
CA SER A 272 42.02 22.87 -2.54
C SER A 272 40.91 23.70 -1.90
N THR A 273 41.25 24.98 -1.68
CA THR A 273 40.34 26.05 -1.27
C THR A 273 40.43 27.19 -2.28
N THR A 274 39.34 27.87 -2.57
CA THR A 274 39.29 29.03 -3.46
C THR A 274 38.80 30.28 -2.70
N ASN A 275 37.65 30.82 -3.07
CA ASN A 275 36.98 31.93 -2.37
C ASN A 275 36.40 31.49 -1.04
N TRP A 276 36.46 30.24 -0.71
CA TRP A 276 35.98 29.62 0.52
C TRP A 276 37.10 28.82 1.15
N ARG A 277 37.18 28.78 2.46
CA ARG A 277 38.25 28.12 3.20
C ARG A 277 37.75 26.94 4.01
N ASP A 278 38.51 25.86 4.03
CA ASP A 278 38.33 24.67 4.90
C ASP A 278 39.70 24.07 5.20
N ARG A 279 39.81 23.47 6.36
CA ARG A 279 40.95 22.66 6.73
C ARG A 279 40.70 21.23 6.27
N HIS A 280 41.58 20.73 5.40
CA HIS A 280 41.56 19.35 4.95
C HIS A 280 42.77 18.62 5.52
N ARG A 281 42.52 17.54 6.26
CA ARG A 281 43.58 16.73 6.86
C ARG A 281 43.37 15.27 6.52
N ILE A 282 44.45 14.48 6.43
CA ILE A 282 44.46 13.03 6.24
C ILE A 282 45.35 12.36 7.27
N ASP A 283 44.94 11.15 7.68
CA ASP A 283 45.69 10.29 8.60
C ASP A 283 45.40 8.81 8.34
N ASN A 284 46.10 7.92 9.04
CA ASN A 284 45.85 6.47 9.03
C ASN A 284 45.81 5.84 7.63
N VAL A 285 46.67 6.30 6.73
CA VAL A 285 46.73 5.81 5.35
C VAL A 285 47.27 4.39 5.30
N ARG A 286 46.44 3.48 4.79
CA ARG A 286 46.79 2.07 4.56
C ARG A 286 46.58 1.74 3.10
N LEU A 287 47.62 1.25 2.45
CA LEU A 287 47.61 0.85 1.05
C LEU A 287 47.92 -0.62 0.94
N GLN A 288 47.05 -1.34 0.22
CA GLN A 288 47.24 -2.72 -0.15
C GLN A 288 47.29 -2.83 -1.68
N LEU A 289 48.39 -3.31 -2.22
CA LEU A 289 48.60 -3.55 -3.66
C LEU A 289 48.31 -5.03 -3.95
N GLY A 290 47.63 -5.31 -5.08
CA GLY A 290 47.25 -6.64 -5.46
C GLY A 290 45.74 -6.89 -5.33
N ALA A 291 45.26 -8.03 -5.80
CA ALA A 291 43.86 -8.38 -5.74
C ALA A 291 43.40 -8.41 -4.30
N MET A 292 42.36 -7.64 -3.97
CA MET A 292 41.42 -8.07 -2.96
C MET A 292 40.85 -9.39 -3.47
N VAL A 293 41.12 -10.42 -2.73
CA VAL A 293 40.86 -11.80 -3.07
C VAL A 293 39.40 -11.99 -3.43
N ASP A 294 39.10 -12.12 -4.74
CA ASP A 294 37.94 -12.86 -5.20
C ASP A 294 38.24 -14.33 -4.92
N ARG A 295 38.08 -14.92 -3.86
CA ARG A 295 38.46 -16.30 -3.51
C ARG A 295 39.87 -16.71 -3.92
N THR A 296 40.73 -16.94 -2.92
CA THR A 296 42.04 -17.51 -3.16
C THR A 296 42.16 -18.83 -2.41
N SER A 297 42.43 -19.87 -3.16
CA SER A 297 42.67 -21.21 -2.62
C SER A 297 44.14 -21.39 -2.29
N ILE A 298 44.45 -21.76 -1.07
CA ILE A 298 45.82 -21.92 -0.57
C ILE A 298 45.96 -23.33 0.03
N PRO A 299 47.06 -24.04 -0.30
CA PRO A 299 47.31 -25.34 0.35
C PRO A 299 47.62 -25.16 1.85
N VAL A 300 47.10 -26.06 2.66
CA VAL A 300 47.36 -26.14 4.08
C VAL A 300 48.20 -27.37 4.37
N GLU A 301 49.31 -27.18 5.02
CA GLU A 301 50.26 -28.23 5.38
C GLU A 301 50.53 -28.20 6.88
N ILE A 302 51.01 -29.28 7.45
CA ILE A 302 51.36 -29.36 8.85
C ILE A 302 52.74 -29.98 9.05
N THR A 303 53.47 -29.50 10.06
CA THR A 303 54.69 -30.12 10.53
C THR A 303 54.52 -30.55 12.00
N THR A 304 55.09 -31.68 12.36
CA THR A 304 55.15 -32.18 13.73
C THR A 304 56.54 -32.06 14.35
N ASN A 305 57.54 -31.74 13.57
CA ASN A 305 58.92 -31.55 14.03
C ASN A 305 59.48 -30.12 13.78
N GLY A 306 58.69 -29.25 13.19
CA GLY A 306 59.06 -27.87 12.93
C GLY A 306 59.76 -27.63 11.60
N ASP A 307 60.11 -28.66 10.84
CA ASP A 307 61.00 -28.54 9.68
C ASP A 307 60.38 -29.16 8.40
N GLN A 308 59.88 -30.39 8.55
CA GLN A 308 59.27 -31.12 7.42
C GLN A 308 57.76 -31.00 7.44
N PHE A 309 57.20 -30.37 6.39
CA PHE A 309 55.78 -30.18 6.22
C PHE A 309 55.16 -31.32 5.42
N SER A 310 53.88 -31.65 5.73
CA SER A 310 53.09 -32.62 5.00
C SER A 310 52.97 -32.22 3.53
N ASP A 311 53.04 -33.19 2.64
CA ASP A 311 52.63 -33.03 1.24
C ASP A 311 51.10 -33.26 1.19
N SER A 312 50.32 -32.17 1.28
CA SER A 312 48.92 -32.24 1.59
C SER A 312 48.04 -31.77 0.42
N GLN A 313 46.88 -32.41 0.29
CA GLN A 313 45.82 -31.99 -0.64
C GLN A 313 44.74 -31.09 0.06
N ALA A 314 44.94 -30.76 1.33
CA ALA A 314 44.01 -29.89 2.04
C ALA A 314 44.14 -28.46 1.52
N ILE A 315 43.02 -27.87 1.15
CA ILE A 315 42.95 -26.50 0.64
C ILE A 315 42.13 -25.65 1.60
N PHE A 316 42.52 -24.41 1.77
CA PHE A 316 41.76 -23.40 2.48
C PHE A 316 41.48 -22.21 1.55
N ASP A 317 40.17 -21.88 1.44
CA ASP A 317 39.68 -20.81 0.55
C ASP A 317 39.48 -19.52 1.35
N TYR A 318 40.23 -18.48 1.04
CA TYR A 318 39.98 -17.15 1.52
C TYR A 318 38.88 -16.47 0.73
N PHE A 319 38.03 -15.72 1.41
CA PHE A 319 36.99 -14.89 0.80
C PHE A 319 36.95 -13.49 1.41
N PRO A 320 36.52 -12.46 0.64
CA PRO A 320 36.31 -11.12 1.19
C PRO A 320 35.28 -11.14 2.31
N GLU A 321 35.51 -10.37 3.37
CA GLU A 321 34.52 -10.28 4.46
C GLU A 321 33.17 -9.82 3.92
N PRO A 322 32.09 -10.57 4.13
CA PRO A 322 30.77 -10.18 3.65
C PRO A 322 30.26 -8.95 4.38
N THR A 323 29.50 -8.11 3.67
CA THR A 323 28.82 -6.97 4.27
C THR A 323 27.33 -7.08 4.05
N ILE A 324 26.53 -6.68 5.06
CA ILE A 324 25.08 -6.63 4.96
C ILE A 324 24.70 -5.17 4.74
N SER A 325 24.02 -4.88 3.63
CA SER A 325 23.48 -3.56 3.31
C SER A 325 21.99 -3.43 3.57
N LEU A 326 21.24 -4.57 3.51
CA LEU A 326 19.79 -4.55 3.65
C LEU A 326 19.29 -5.87 4.26
N VAL A 327 18.27 -5.76 5.13
CA VAL A 327 17.51 -6.87 5.72
C VAL A 327 16.05 -6.71 5.33
N LEU A 328 15.48 -7.68 4.62
CA LEU A 328 14.08 -7.63 4.17
C LEU A 328 13.32 -8.91 4.53
N PRO A 329 12.16 -8.79 5.19
CA PRO A 329 11.65 -7.57 5.83
C PRO A 329 12.51 -7.15 7.02
N ALA A 330 12.53 -5.86 7.34
CA ALA A 330 13.25 -5.32 8.48
C ALA A 330 12.50 -5.49 9.82
N PHE A 331 11.40 -6.22 9.81
CA PHE A 331 10.50 -6.41 10.95
C PHE A 331 10.12 -7.88 11.08
N SER A 332 10.11 -8.41 12.31
CA SER A 332 9.70 -9.78 12.63
C SER A 332 8.89 -9.83 13.93
N PRO A 333 7.87 -10.69 14.03
CA PRO A 333 7.20 -10.91 15.30
C PRO A 333 8.10 -11.62 16.32
N THR A 334 7.79 -11.49 17.62
CA THR A 334 8.52 -12.16 18.72
C THR A 334 8.57 -13.68 18.57
N ASP A 335 7.57 -14.27 17.94
CA ASP A 335 7.47 -15.72 17.75
C ASP A 335 8.49 -16.23 16.72
N GLY A 336 9.11 -15.32 15.97
CA GLY A 336 10.05 -15.64 14.89
C GLY A 336 9.37 -16.29 13.68
N GLY A 337 10.16 -17.05 12.91
CA GLY A 337 9.67 -17.76 11.72
C GLY A 337 9.67 -16.94 10.43
N THR A 338 9.82 -15.62 10.51
CA THR A 338 9.91 -14.72 9.35
C THR A 338 11.09 -15.12 8.46
N LEU A 339 10.85 -15.30 7.17
CA LEU A 339 11.93 -15.52 6.20
C LEU A 339 12.54 -14.17 5.83
N VAL A 340 13.73 -13.89 6.32
CA VAL A 340 14.46 -12.66 6.00
C VAL A 340 15.49 -12.92 4.90
N MET A 341 15.65 -11.96 4.02
CA MET A 341 16.70 -11.89 3.01
C MET A 341 17.72 -10.85 3.40
N LEU A 342 18.97 -11.26 3.49
CA LEU A 342 20.13 -10.41 3.72
C LEU A 342 20.81 -10.16 2.37
N THR A 343 20.96 -8.91 1.98
CA THR A 343 21.68 -8.54 0.75
C THR A 343 22.87 -7.68 1.11
N GLY A 344 23.91 -7.74 0.28
CA GLY A 344 25.15 -7.03 0.53
C GLY A 344 26.25 -7.43 -0.44
N ALA A 345 27.48 -7.03 -0.13
CA ALA A 345 28.64 -7.41 -0.93
C ALA A 345 29.35 -8.64 -0.32
N GLY A 346 30.07 -9.40 -1.16
CA GLY A 346 30.85 -10.56 -0.73
C GLY A 346 30.02 -11.79 -0.34
N LEU A 347 28.70 -11.80 -0.59
CA LEU A 347 27.85 -12.96 -0.35
C LEU A 347 27.96 -13.95 -1.50
N PHE A 348 28.18 -15.23 -1.18
CA PHE A 348 28.27 -16.31 -2.16
C PHE A 348 27.70 -17.62 -1.59
N ASP A 349 27.54 -18.62 -2.43
CA ASP A 349 27.09 -19.94 -2.02
C ASP A 349 28.21 -20.72 -1.32
N ALA A 350 28.11 -20.81 -0.01
CA ALA A 350 28.96 -21.63 0.83
C ALA A 350 28.24 -22.93 1.32
N GLY A 351 27.13 -23.24 0.69
CA GLY A 351 26.35 -24.45 0.97
C GLY A 351 25.80 -24.50 2.39
N ALA A 352 25.83 -25.68 3.00
CA ALA A 352 25.24 -25.92 4.33
C ALA A 352 25.98 -25.23 5.50
N GLN A 353 27.11 -24.56 5.24
CA GLN A 353 27.88 -23.86 6.28
C GLN A 353 27.34 -22.48 6.60
N ILE A 354 26.51 -21.89 5.75
CA ILE A 354 25.94 -20.56 5.94
C ILE A 354 25.13 -20.50 7.24
N ARG A 355 25.43 -19.51 8.08
CA ARG A 355 24.73 -19.23 9.33
C ARG A 355 24.35 -17.76 9.41
N CYS A 356 23.16 -17.49 9.94
CA CYS A 356 22.70 -16.14 10.32
C CYS A 356 22.65 -16.06 11.84
N ARG A 357 23.08 -14.96 12.39
CA ARG A 357 23.01 -14.69 13.83
C ARG A 357 22.09 -13.49 14.07
N PHE A 358 21.08 -13.70 14.88
CA PHE A 358 20.11 -12.70 15.32
C PHE A 358 20.37 -12.43 16.81
N GLY A 359 21.04 -11.30 17.12
CA GLY A 359 21.54 -11.07 18.47
C GLY A 359 22.50 -12.20 18.87
N ASN A 360 22.08 -13.03 19.84
CA ASN A 360 22.86 -14.18 20.33
C ASN A 360 22.42 -15.55 19.77
N VAL A 361 21.37 -15.58 18.95
CA VAL A 361 20.81 -16.84 18.41
C VAL A 361 21.22 -17.04 16.96
N THR A 362 21.71 -18.24 16.66
CA THR A 362 22.17 -18.59 15.30
C THR A 362 21.19 -19.55 14.64
N THR A 363 20.88 -19.27 13.35
CA THR A 363 20.03 -20.12 12.51
C THR A 363 20.76 -20.50 11.22
N ALA A 364 20.30 -21.55 10.55
CA ALA A 364 20.82 -21.91 9.23
C ALA A 364 20.42 -20.88 8.18
N GLY A 365 21.33 -20.57 7.26
CA GLY A 365 21.11 -19.72 6.09
C GLY A 365 21.20 -20.51 4.80
N ALA A 366 20.59 -19.96 3.74
CA ALA A 366 20.70 -20.50 2.38
C ALA A 366 21.00 -19.37 1.39
N PHE A 367 21.92 -19.64 0.46
CA PHE A 367 22.24 -18.71 -0.61
C PHE A 367 21.14 -18.72 -1.68
N SER A 368 20.83 -17.55 -2.23
CA SER A 368 19.94 -17.38 -3.36
C SER A 368 20.64 -16.54 -4.44
N SER A 369 20.74 -17.09 -5.64
CA SER A 369 21.32 -16.40 -6.81
C SER A 369 20.31 -15.45 -7.47
N SER A 370 19.02 -15.65 -7.23
CA SER A 370 17.96 -14.74 -7.67
C SER A 370 17.10 -14.42 -6.46
N THR A 371 17.07 -13.15 -6.08
CA THR A 371 16.33 -12.69 -4.91
C THR A 371 14.93 -12.27 -5.33
N SER A 372 14.01 -13.22 -5.39
CA SER A 372 12.58 -12.93 -5.47
C SER A 372 11.96 -13.25 -4.14
N ILE A 373 11.57 -12.23 -3.38
CA ILE A 373 10.76 -12.40 -2.17
C ILE A 373 9.31 -12.13 -2.53
N VAL A 374 8.45 -13.11 -2.27
CA VAL A 374 7.00 -12.90 -2.37
C VAL A 374 6.54 -12.22 -1.08
N LEU A 375 6.37 -10.90 -1.15
CA LEU A 375 5.73 -10.11 -0.11
C LEU A 375 4.23 -10.01 -0.40
N ALA A 376 3.45 -9.62 0.60
CA ALA A 376 2.01 -9.38 0.44
C ALA A 376 1.67 -8.34 -0.65
N SER A 377 2.62 -7.47 -1.02
CA SER A 377 2.53 -6.52 -2.13
C SER A 377 2.73 -7.12 -3.52
N GLY A 378 3.14 -8.41 -3.60
CA GLY A 378 3.55 -9.08 -4.84
C GLY A 378 5.05 -9.37 -4.90
N LEU A 379 5.53 -9.83 -6.07
CA LEU A 379 6.93 -10.20 -6.26
C LEU A 379 7.81 -8.96 -6.25
N THR A 380 8.69 -8.82 -5.26
CA THR A 380 9.81 -7.87 -5.32
C THR A 380 11.04 -8.59 -5.87
N ASN A 381 11.39 -8.32 -7.12
CA ASN A 381 12.65 -8.78 -7.70
C ASN A 381 13.78 -7.85 -7.22
N LEU A 382 14.54 -8.32 -6.23
CA LEU A 382 15.82 -7.69 -5.90
C LEU A 382 16.86 -8.31 -6.84
N THR A 383 17.45 -7.51 -7.70
CA THR A 383 18.57 -7.95 -8.55
C THR A 383 19.82 -8.05 -7.69
N GLY A 384 20.29 -9.26 -7.40
CA GLY A 384 21.52 -9.49 -6.64
C GLY A 384 21.54 -10.86 -5.95
N HIS A 385 22.69 -11.15 -5.35
CA HIS A 385 22.86 -12.33 -4.52
C HIS A 385 22.46 -12.03 -3.07
N GLY A 386 21.83 -12.97 -2.38
CA GLY A 386 21.44 -12.81 -1.00
C GLY A 386 21.47 -14.11 -0.19
N ILE A 387 21.41 -13.95 1.11
CA ILE A 387 21.28 -15.08 2.06
C ILE A 387 19.89 -15.00 2.69
N SER A 388 19.15 -16.08 2.58
CA SER A 388 17.85 -16.24 3.25
C SER A 388 18.01 -16.96 4.59
N CYS A 389 17.35 -16.45 5.64
CA CYS A 389 17.34 -17.05 6.97
C CYS A 389 15.96 -16.93 7.58
N ARG A 390 15.61 -17.87 8.47
CA ARG A 390 14.42 -17.75 9.30
C ARG A 390 14.78 -17.14 10.65
N THR A 391 14.02 -16.13 11.06
CA THR A 391 14.21 -15.50 12.37
C THR A 391 13.85 -16.48 13.50
N PRO A 392 14.69 -16.58 14.52
CA PRO A 392 14.32 -17.31 15.74
C PRO A 392 13.37 -16.48 16.60
N PRO A 393 12.68 -17.08 17.60
CA PRO A 393 11.97 -16.30 18.61
C PRO A 393 12.92 -15.33 19.33
N GLN A 394 12.46 -14.07 19.51
CA GLN A 394 13.25 -12.97 20.07
C GLN A 394 12.39 -12.09 20.99
N GLN A 395 13.04 -11.32 21.84
CA GLN A 395 12.38 -10.28 22.63
C GLN A 395 12.09 -9.05 21.77
N VAL A 396 11.08 -8.28 22.17
CA VAL A 396 10.75 -7.00 21.52
C VAL A 396 11.93 -6.05 21.57
N GLY A 397 12.25 -5.42 20.45
CA GLY A 397 13.30 -4.43 20.33
C GLY A 397 14.15 -4.59 19.09
N GLU A 398 15.26 -3.88 19.07
CA GLU A 398 16.23 -3.91 17.98
C GLU A 398 17.12 -5.15 18.10
N VAL A 399 17.29 -5.86 17.00
CA VAL A 399 18.14 -7.06 16.91
C VAL A 399 19.14 -6.86 15.77
N HIS A 400 20.41 -7.04 16.10
CA HIS A 400 21.50 -7.05 15.14
C HIS A 400 21.54 -8.39 14.40
N VAL A 401 21.64 -8.33 13.07
CA VAL A 401 21.68 -9.50 12.20
C VAL A 401 23.04 -9.56 11.50
N SER A 402 23.76 -10.66 11.62
CA SER A 402 25.02 -10.91 10.94
C SER A 402 25.03 -12.28 10.27
N VAL A 403 25.93 -12.48 9.31
CA VAL A 403 26.07 -13.71 8.53
C VAL A 403 27.50 -14.26 8.63
N ALA A 404 27.61 -15.58 8.75
CA ALA A 404 28.85 -16.33 8.57
C ALA A 404 28.70 -17.26 7.37
N LEU A 405 29.64 -17.18 6.40
CA LEU A 405 29.62 -18.02 5.22
C LEU A 405 30.30 -19.39 5.48
N ASN A 406 31.20 -19.46 6.48
CA ASN A 406 31.91 -20.68 6.89
C ASN A 406 31.38 -21.29 8.21
N GLY A 407 30.29 -20.78 8.74
CA GLY A 407 29.67 -21.25 9.98
C GLY A 407 30.29 -20.76 11.28
N GLN A 408 31.41 -20.08 11.25
CA GLN A 408 32.18 -19.61 12.41
C GLN A 408 32.33 -18.09 12.45
N ASP A 409 32.83 -17.51 11.35
CA ASP A 409 33.26 -16.12 11.31
C ASP A 409 32.11 -15.24 10.84
N PHE A 410 31.48 -14.54 11.78
CA PHE A 410 30.37 -13.65 11.51
C PHE A 410 30.89 -12.29 11.06
N ALA A 411 30.29 -11.76 10.01
CA ALA A 411 30.61 -10.44 9.46
C ALA A 411 30.56 -9.35 10.53
N GLN A 412 31.50 -8.42 10.47
CA GLN A 412 31.55 -7.26 11.38
C GLN A 412 30.40 -6.28 11.09
N THR A 413 30.00 -6.15 9.83
CA THR A 413 28.84 -5.34 9.46
C THR A 413 27.57 -6.08 9.81
N VAL A 414 26.67 -5.40 10.49
CA VAL A 414 25.41 -5.95 10.95
C VAL A 414 24.24 -5.23 10.31
N GLY A 415 23.25 -6.01 9.88
CA GLY A 415 21.93 -5.48 9.55
C GLY A 415 21.13 -5.25 10.83
N ILE A 416 20.18 -4.35 10.77
CA ILE A 416 19.27 -4.05 11.89
C ILE A 416 17.87 -4.55 11.54
N MET A 417 17.24 -5.22 12.48
CA MET A 417 15.87 -5.70 12.42
C MET A 417 15.12 -5.32 13.69
N GLN A 418 13.87 -4.91 13.55
CA GLN A 418 12.98 -4.61 14.67
C GLN A 418 12.07 -5.81 14.96
N VAL A 419 12.06 -6.25 16.22
CA VAL A 419 11.19 -7.31 16.70
C VAL A 419 10.00 -6.69 17.42
N TYR A 420 8.78 -7.13 17.07
CA TYR A 420 7.54 -6.59 17.60
C TYR A 420 6.62 -7.68 18.16
N THR A 421 5.77 -7.30 19.12
CA THR A 421 4.71 -8.20 19.60
C THR A 421 3.68 -8.41 18.48
N PRO A 422 3.29 -9.67 18.15
CA PRO A 422 2.29 -9.93 17.12
C PRO A 422 1.01 -9.13 17.33
N PRO A 423 0.50 -8.42 16.32
CA PRO A 423 -0.75 -7.69 16.44
C PRO A 423 -1.93 -8.65 16.61
N ARG A 424 -3.00 -8.17 17.24
CA ARG A 424 -4.26 -8.92 17.38
C ARG A 424 -5.42 -8.09 16.92
N LEU A 425 -6.32 -8.71 16.17
CA LEU A 425 -7.58 -8.13 15.72
C LEU A 425 -8.68 -8.48 16.70
N SER A 426 -9.55 -7.50 17.00
CA SER A 426 -10.72 -7.67 17.86
C SER A 426 -12.05 -7.51 17.10
N SER A 427 -12.12 -6.60 16.12
CA SER A 427 -13.32 -6.34 15.32
C SER A 427 -13.01 -5.71 13.97
N LEU A 428 -14.02 -5.75 13.10
CA LEU A 428 -14.05 -5.06 11.80
C LEU A 428 -15.32 -4.21 11.72
N ASP A 429 -15.21 -3.06 11.07
CA ASP A 429 -16.36 -2.19 10.75
C ASP A 429 -16.17 -1.54 9.36
N PRO A 430 -17.09 -1.79 8.41
CA PRO A 430 -18.20 -2.75 8.46
C PRO A 430 -17.74 -4.21 8.36
N LEU A 431 -18.62 -5.14 8.80
CA LEU A 431 -18.39 -6.59 8.66
C LEU A 431 -18.74 -7.13 7.27
N ILE A 432 -19.40 -6.32 6.44
CA ILE A 432 -19.89 -6.73 5.12
C ILE A 432 -19.59 -5.65 4.08
N GLY A 433 -19.41 -6.06 2.82
CA GLY A 433 -19.24 -5.15 1.69
C GLY A 433 -19.64 -5.78 0.37
N PRO A 434 -19.80 -4.98 -0.71
CA PRO A 434 -20.18 -5.49 -2.02
C PRO A 434 -19.07 -6.34 -2.65
N SER A 435 -19.46 -7.30 -3.47
CA SER A 435 -18.52 -8.20 -4.18
C SER A 435 -17.57 -7.48 -5.13
N ARG A 436 -17.91 -6.29 -5.62
CA ARG A 436 -16.99 -5.42 -6.39
C ARG A 436 -15.83 -4.88 -5.57
N GLY A 437 -15.90 -4.96 -4.21
CA GLY A 437 -14.97 -4.34 -3.28
C GLY A 437 -15.20 -2.84 -3.12
N GLY A 438 -14.15 -2.15 -2.63
CA GLY A 438 -14.18 -0.70 -2.43
C GLY A 438 -14.59 -0.26 -1.03
N SER A 439 -15.18 -1.13 -0.20
CA SER A 439 -15.56 -0.81 1.18
C SER A 439 -14.32 -0.42 1.99
N ARG A 440 -14.42 0.69 2.70
CA ARG A 440 -13.42 1.11 3.67
C ARG A 440 -13.64 0.36 4.98
N VAL A 441 -12.84 -0.67 5.20
CA VAL A 441 -12.93 -1.54 6.38
C VAL A 441 -11.97 -1.03 7.45
N ARG A 442 -12.50 -0.67 8.59
CA ARG A 442 -11.75 -0.31 9.79
C ARG A 442 -11.51 -1.57 10.62
N LEU A 443 -10.26 -1.85 10.92
CA LEU A 443 -9.81 -2.94 11.77
C LEU A 443 -9.50 -2.37 13.15
N GLN A 444 -10.03 -2.99 14.18
CA GLN A 444 -9.71 -2.65 15.57
C GLN A 444 -8.95 -3.78 16.23
N GLY A 445 -8.03 -3.44 17.13
CA GLY A 445 -7.18 -4.42 17.79
C GLY A 445 -6.14 -3.79 18.70
N VAL A 446 -4.94 -4.39 18.76
CA VAL A 446 -3.81 -3.90 19.53
C VAL A 446 -2.49 -4.19 18.81
N GLY A 447 -1.48 -3.37 19.00
CA GLY A 447 -0.11 -3.62 18.53
C GLY A 447 0.11 -3.30 17.05
N PHE A 448 -0.58 -2.32 16.47
CA PHE A 448 -0.53 -2.01 15.04
C PHE A 448 0.58 -1.03 14.64
N LEU A 449 1.25 -0.37 15.60
CA LEU A 449 2.26 0.67 15.30
C LEU A 449 3.58 0.11 14.77
N ALA A 450 3.89 -1.17 15.01
CA ALA A 450 5.09 -1.79 14.50
C ALA A 450 5.08 -1.90 12.96
N GLY A 451 6.25 -2.15 12.37
CA GLY A 451 6.40 -2.31 10.92
C GLY A 451 6.53 -1.00 10.16
N GLY A 452 7.02 -1.08 8.94
CA GLY A 452 7.15 0.06 8.00
C GLY A 452 5.87 0.29 7.20
N ASN A 453 5.61 1.51 6.77
CA ASN A 453 4.39 1.84 6.00
C ASN A 453 4.23 1.01 4.72
N SER A 454 5.34 0.64 4.07
CA SER A 454 5.34 -0.17 2.84
C SER A 454 5.14 -1.67 3.07
N THR A 455 5.14 -2.15 4.33
CA THR A 455 5.06 -3.57 4.66
C THR A 455 3.77 -3.99 5.36
N ARG A 456 2.85 -3.04 5.55
CA ARG A 456 1.56 -3.27 6.23
C ARG A 456 0.46 -3.56 5.22
N PHE A 457 -0.16 -4.72 5.35
CA PHE A 457 -1.21 -5.17 4.44
C PHE A 457 -2.34 -5.87 5.19
N CYS A 458 -3.55 -5.74 4.62
CA CYS A 458 -4.70 -6.58 4.94
C CYS A 458 -4.83 -7.68 3.89
N ASN A 459 -5.17 -8.88 4.33
CA ASN A 459 -5.51 -9.99 3.47
C ASN A 459 -6.96 -10.41 3.71
N PHE A 460 -7.72 -10.58 2.64
CA PHE A 460 -9.12 -11.03 2.66
C PHE A 460 -9.19 -12.44 2.07
N GLY A 461 -9.09 -13.46 2.92
CA GLY A 461 -9.06 -14.87 2.49
C GLY A 461 -7.89 -15.20 1.58
N GLN A 462 -8.16 -15.66 0.35
CA GLN A 462 -7.15 -15.93 -0.68
C GLN A 462 -7.04 -14.80 -1.72
N LEU A 463 -7.75 -13.69 -1.50
CA LEU A 463 -7.69 -12.55 -2.40
C LEU A 463 -6.35 -11.81 -2.29
N ARG A 464 -6.08 -10.95 -3.27
CA ARG A 464 -4.88 -10.10 -3.26
C ARG A 464 -4.84 -9.24 -1.99
N SER A 465 -3.68 -9.22 -1.34
CA SER A 465 -3.46 -8.33 -0.19
C SER A 465 -3.51 -6.86 -0.61
N VAL A 466 -4.12 -6.05 0.24
CA VAL A 466 -4.28 -4.61 0.03
C VAL A 466 -3.52 -3.83 1.10
N PRO A 467 -2.99 -2.64 0.80
CA PRO A 467 -2.30 -1.82 1.80
C PRO A 467 -3.17 -1.53 3.02
N ALA A 468 -2.55 -1.60 4.20
CA ALA A 468 -3.17 -1.21 5.46
C ALA A 468 -2.64 0.16 5.91
N HIS A 469 -3.53 1.10 6.14
CA HIS A 469 -3.22 2.40 6.72
C HIS A 469 -3.49 2.36 8.22
N ILE A 470 -2.45 2.57 9.03
CA ILE A 470 -2.59 2.62 10.49
C ILE A 470 -2.90 4.07 10.88
N GLU A 471 -4.06 4.29 11.50
CA GLU A 471 -4.48 5.60 11.99
C GLU A 471 -3.91 5.88 13.38
N GLN A 472 -3.94 4.88 14.25
CA GLN A 472 -3.35 4.90 15.59
C GLN A 472 -3.08 3.46 16.06
N ASP A 473 -2.50 3.29 17.25
CA ASP A 473 -2.34 1.94 17.79
C ASP A 473 -3.71 1.26 17.99
N GLY A 474 -3.80 0.07 17.45
CA GLY A 474 -5.04 -0.71 17.48
C GLY A 474 -6.09 -0.28 16.45
N GLU A 475 -5.81 0.65 15.56
CA GLU A 475 -6.74 1.07 14.52
C GLU A 475 -6.07 1.14 13.14
N ALA A 476 -6.57 0.33 12.22
CA ALA A 476 -6.11 0.26 10.83
C ALA A 476 -7.29 0.34 9.86
N VAL A 477 -7.03 0.86 8.66
CA VAL A 477 -8.02 0.94 7.59
C VAL A 477 -7.48 0.27 6.34
N CYS A 478 -8.30 -0.58 5.75
CA CYS A 478 -8.05 -1.24 4.47
C CYS A 478 -9.23 -1.05 3.52
N ILE A 479 -8.94 -1.00 2.23
CA ILE A 479 -9.97 -1.02 1.20
C ILE A 479 -10.21 -2.47 0.78
N ALA A 480 -11.42 -2.98 0.96
CA ALA A 480 -11.74 -4.35 0.57
C ALA A 480 -11.49 -4.57 -0.93
N PRO A 481 -10.76 -5.61 -1.33
CA PRO A 481 -10.55 -5.93 -2.75
C PRO A 481 -11.86 -6.42 -3.38
N SER A 482 -11.91 -6.49 -4.71
CA SER A 482 -12.99 -7.18 -5.40
C SER A 482 -12.94 -8.69 -5.13
N LEU A 483 -14.11 -9.29 -4.94
CA LEU A 483 -14.24 -10.75 -4.77
C LEU A 483 -13.96 -11.43 -6.11
N ASP A 484 -13.08 -12.42 -6.11
CA ASP A 484 -12.92 -13.29 -7.28
C ASP A 484 -14.11 -14.26 -7.34
N GLN A 485 -15.07 -13.93 -8.18
CA GLN A 485 -16.31 -14.70 -8.33
C GLN A 485 -16.07 -16.09 -8.93
N SER A 486 -14.95 -16.30 -9.64
CA SER A 486 -14.58 -17.62 -10.15
C SER A 486 -14.14 -18.57 -9.04
N LEU A 487 -13.57 -18.05 -7.97
CA LEU A 487 -13.08 -18.79 -6.82
C LEU A 487 -14.13 -18.96 -5.73
N TYR A 488 -14.94 -17.92 -5.49
CA TYR A 488 -15.83 -17.84 -4.33
C TYR A 488 -17.32 -17.79 -4.67
N GLY A 489 -17.69 -17.54 -5.93
CA GLY A 489 -19.06 -17.21 -6.32
C GLY A 489 -19.42 -15.74 -6.02
N PRO A 490 -20.70 -15.37 -6.13
CA PRO A 490 -21.16 -13.98 -5.99
C PRO A 490 -21.16 -13.46 -4.54
N GLU A 491 -21.14 -14.34 -3.56
CA GLU A 491 -21.16 -14.04 -2.12
C GLU A 491 -20.21 -14.97 -1.37
N ALA A 492 -19.43 -14.42 -0.44
CA ALA A 492 -18.50 -15.21 0.36
C ALA A 492 -18.17 -14.55 1.69
N SER A 493 -17.94 -15.38 2.71
CA SER A 493 -17.38 -14.93 3.98
C SER A 493 -15.91 -15.36 4.06
N VAL A 494 -15.01 -14.41 4.21
CA VAL A 494 -13.56 -14.63 4.20
C VAL A 494 -12.94 -14.10 5.49
N VAL A 495 -11.91 -14.78 5.97
CA VAL A 495 -11.14 -14.34 7.14
C VAL A 495 -10.27 -13.14 6.74
N VAL A 496 -10.34 -12.06 7.53
CA VAL A 496 -9.46 -10.89 7.38
C VAL A 496 -8.26 -11.04 8.33
N LYS A 497 -7.09 -10.77 7.80
CA LYS A 497 -5.82 -10.82 8.53
C LYS A 497 -5.03 -9.55 8.26
N LEU A 498 -4.26 -9.10 9.26
CA LEU A 498 -3.32 -7.98 9.16
C LEU A 498 -1.90 -8.50 9.21
N THR A 499 -1.01 -7.95 8.40
CA THR A 499 0.44 -8.12 8.52
C THR A 499 1.14 -6.77 8.64
N LEU A 500 2.20 -6.73 9.42
CA LEU A 500 3.04 -5.54 9.61
C LEU A 500 4.39 -5.64 8.89
N ASN A 501 4.76 -6.83 8.41
CA ASN A 501 6.02 -7.11 7.71
C ASN A 501 5.81 -7.79 6.33
N ALA A 502 4.59 -7.81 5.84
CA ALA A 502 4.18 -8.40 4.56
C ALA A 502 4.33 -9.94 4.46
N GLN A 503 4.64 -10.64 5.54
CA GLN A 503 4.77 -12.11 5.60
C GLN A 503 3.93 -12.72 6.71
N ASP A 504 4.06 -12.23 7.94
CA ASP A 504 3.45 -12.82 9.12
C ASP A 504 2.10 -12.16 9.40
N PHE A 505 1.04 -12.93 9.22
CA PHE A 505 -0.34 -12.46 9.38
C PHE A 505 -0.89 -12.81 10.76
N THR A 506 -1.79 -11.96 11.26
CA THR A 506 -2.54 -12.25 12.49
C THR A 506 -3.25 -13.59 12.41
N SER A 507 -3.34 -14.27 13.56
CA SER A 507 -3.99 -15.59 13.69
C SER A 507 -5.49 -15.51 14.01
N ASP A 508 -6.01 -14.31 14.27
CA ASP A 508 -7.41 -14.06 14.60
C ASP A 508 -8.32 -14.43 13.42
N ARG A 509 -9.53 -14.93 13.75
CA ARG A 509 -10.50 -15.42 12.76
C ARG A 509 -11.71 -14.50 12.72
N ILE A 510 -11.55 -13.28 12.23
CA ILE A 510 -12.64 -12.34 12.03
C ILE A 510 -13.02 -12.34 10.57
N ASN A 511 -14.31 -12.57 10.30
CA ASN A 511 -14.81 -12.68 8.95
C ASN A 511 -15.32 -11.34 8.42
N PHE A 512 -15.03 -11.07 7.17
CA PHE A 512 -15.66 -10.07 6.33
C PHE A 512 -16.51 -10.80 5.28
N THR A 513 -17.76 -10.40 5.11
CA THR A 513 -18.66 -11.07 4.19
C THR A 513 -18.94 -10.19 2.98
N PHE A 514 -18.57 -10.69 1.81
CA PHE A 514 -18.91 -10.08 0.54
C PHE A 514 -20.34 -10.46 0.16
N TYR A 515 -21.17 -9.46 -0.17
CA TYR A 515 -22.52 -9.66 -0.68
C TYR A 515 -22.59 -9.34 -2.18
N SER A 516 -23.52 -9.99 -2.87
CA SER A 516 -23.82 -9.71 -4.27
C SER A 516 -24.29 -8.27 -4.45
N GLU A 517 -23.97 -7.66 -5.58
CA GLU A 517 -24.27 -6.26 -5.83
C GLU A 517 -25.75 -5.97 -5.68
N THR A 518 -26.08 -4.94 -4.91
CA THR A 518 -27.43 -4.44 -4.78
C THR A 518 -27.79 -3.56 -5.95
N HIS A 519 -28.98 -3.74 -6.48
CA HIS A 519 -29.52 -2.93 -7.56
C HIS A 519 -30.97 -2.56 -7.29
N VAL A 520 -31.29 -1.27 -7.43
CA VAL A 520 -32.68 -0.78 -7.37
C VAL A 520 -33.16 -0.56 -8.80
N SER A 521 -34.13 -1.35 -9.23
CA SER A 521 -34.69 -1.27 -10.59
C SER A 521 -35.76 -0.20 -10.71
N HIS A 522 -36.67 -0.12 -9.73
CA HIS A 522 -37.72 0.89 -9.69
C HIS A 522 -38.27 1.09 -8.27
N VAL A 523 -38.98 2.19 -8.09
CA VAL A 523 -39.62 2.58 -6.84
C VAL A 523 -41.15 2.76 -7.04
N ASN A 524 -41.93 2.37 -6.06
CA ASN A 524 -43.37 2.56 -6.07
C ASN A 524 -43.90 3.04 -4.69
N PRO A 525 -44.63 4.17 -4.63
CA PRO A 525 -44.90 5.11 -5.70
C PRO A 525 -43.66 5.86 -6.13
N THR A 526 -43.64 6.34 -7.37
CA THR A 526 -42.51 7.12 -7.94
C THR A 526 -42.51 8.57 -7.50
N THR A 527 -43.60 9.02 -6.82
CA THR A 527 -43.78 10.43 -6.47
C THR A 527 -44.33 10.56 -5.05
N GLY A 528 -44.08 11.69 -4.41
CA GLY A 528 -44.63 12.04 -3.12
C GLY A 528 -44.46 13.52 -2.77
N PRO A 529 -45.11 14.01 -1.71
CA PRO A 529 -45.02 15.41 -1.34
C PRO A 529 -43.63 15.75 -0.74
N THR A 530 -43.17 17.01 -0.94
CA THR A 530 -41.93 17.55 -0.38
C THR A 530 -41.84 17.44 1.14
N ARG A 531 -42.99 17.33 1.86
CA ARG A 531 -43.02 17.11 3.32
C ARG A 531 -42.53 15.72 3.73
N GLY A 532 -42.33 14.81 2.76
CA GLY A 532 -41.93 13.43 3.01
C GLY A 532 -43.07 12.59 3.55
N GLY A 533 -42.72 11.50 4.27
CA GLY A 533 -43.67 10.58 4.87
C GLY A 533 -44.27 9.52 3.92
N THR A 534 -43.91 9.57 2.61
CA THR A 534 -44.33 8.55 1.64
C THR A 534 -43.65 7.23 1.92
N LEU A 535 -44.43 6.18 2.03
CA LEU A 535 -43.95 4.83 2.17
C LEU A 535 -43.67 4.26 0.79
N ILE A 536 -42.38 4.20 0.41
CA ILE A 536 -41.92 3.71 -0.89
C ILE A 536 -41.50 2.25 -0.80
N THR A 537 -41.85 1.47 -1.79
CA THR A 537 -41.34 0.11 -1.99
C THR A 537 -40.32 0.13 -3.11
N LEU A 538 -39.12 -0.29 -2.79
CA LEU A 538 -38.00 -0.43 -3.74
C LEU A 538 -37.99 -1.85 -4.26
N PHE A 539 -37.93 -1.99 -5.57
CA PHE A 539 -37.84 -3.27 -6.26
C PHE A 539 -36.41 -3.40 -6.85
N GLY A 540 -35.83 -4.60 -6.73
CA GLY A 540 -34.48 -4.80 -7.18
C GLY A 540 -33.89 -6.14 -6.78
N SER A 541 -32.57 -6.19 -6.66
CA SER A 541 -31.82 -7.34 -6.16
C SER A 541 -31.16 -6.96 -4.84
N PHE A 542 -31.52 -7.64 -3.76
CA PHE A 542 -31.04 -7.35 -2.42
C PHE A 542 -30.52 -8.61 -1.75
N SER A 543 -29.20 -8.65 -1.43
CA SER A 543 -28.58 -9.79 -0.76
C SER A 543 -29.23 -10.10 0.59
N ASN A 544 -29.26 -11.37 0.96
CA ASN A 544 -29.75 -11.85 2.26
C ASN A 544 -28.80 -11.58 3.44
N LEU A 545 -27.55 -11.21 3.14
CA LEU A 545 -26.47 -11.11 4.10
C LEU A 545 -26.43 -9.75 4.84
N GLY A 546 -27.32 -8.81 4.49
CA GLY A 546 -27.45 -7.53 5.18
C GLY A 546 -28.05 -7.71 6.58
N VAL A 547 -27.32 -7.21 7.59
CA VAL A 547 -27.83 -7.14 8.97
C VAL A 547 -28.78 -5.95 9.12
N THR A 548 -28.50 -4.87 8.40
CA THR A 548 -29.30 -3.64 8.35
C THR A 548 -29.42 -3.18 6.92
N TYR A 549 -30.62 -2.82 6.51
CA TYR A 549 -30.88 -2.20 5.22
C TYR A 549 -31.19 -0.73 5.46
N ASN A 550 -30.52 0.14 4.76
CA ASN A 550 -30.81 1.56 4.77
C ASN A 550 -31.03 2.05 3.34
N CYS A 551 -31.88 3.05 3.18
CA CYS A 551 -32.07 3.74 1.91
C CYS A 551 -31.78 5.24 2.06
N THR A 552 -31.48 5.88 0.96
CA THR A 552 -31.40 7.34 0.83
C THR A 552 -32.31 7.80 -0.30
N VAL A 553 -32.90 8.96 -0.15
CA VAL A 553 -33.70 9.61 -1.18
C VAL A 553 -33.23 11.06 -1.28
N GLY A 554 -32.32 11.33 -2.21
CA GLY A 554 -31.81 12.67 -2.50
C GLY A 554 -31.03 13.34 -1.38
N SER A 555 -30.62 12.60 -0.36
CA SER A 555 -29.87 13.12 0.80
C SER A 555 -28.86 12.09 1.28
N THR A 556 -27.92 12.54 2.11
CA THR A 556 -26.94 11.66 2.78
C THR A 556 -27.53 11.01 4.06
N VAL A 557 -28.78 11.34 4.41
CA VAL A 557 -29.40 10.80 5.61
C VAL A 557 -29.85 9.37 5.35
N LEU A 558 -29.33 8.45 6.17
CA LEU A 558 -29.71 7.05 6.14
C LEU A 558 -31.08 6.84 6.78
N ILE A 559 -31.98 6.21 6.04
CA ILE A 559 -33.33 5.85 6.49
C ILE A 559 -33.39 4.35 6.60
N SER A 560 -33.76 3.84 7.78
CA SER A 560 -33.91 2.39 7.97
C SER A 560 -34.97 1.83 7.00
N ALA A 561 -34.58 0.75 6.31
CA ALA A 561 -35.41 0.04 5.37
C ALA A 561 -35.82 -1.32 5.94
N THR A 562 -37.09 -1.68 5.73
CA THR A 562 -37.62 -2.99 6.08
C THR A 562 -37.60 -3.90 4.87
N ARG A 563 -36.99 -5.07 4.98
CA ARG A 563 -37.02 -6.08 3.94
C ARG A 563 -38.36 -6.79 3.91
N LEU A 564 -39.02 -6.81 2.77
CA LEU A 564 -40.29 -7.50 2.55
C LEU A 564 -40.09 -8.85 1.86
N ALA A 565 -39.16 -8.91 0.92
CA ALA A 565 -38.79 -10.10 0.16
C ALA A 565 -37.36 -9.97 -0.37
N HIS A 566 -36.85 -10.97 -1.07
CA HIS A 566 -35.53 -10.92 -1.69
C HIS A 566 -35.38 -9.81 -2.77
N ASP A 567 -36.50 -9.41 -3.34
CA ASP A 567 -36.62 -8.42 -4.42
C ASP A 567 -37.25 -7.09 -3.97
N ARG A 568 -37.60 -6.95 -2.65
CA ARG A 568 -38.35 -5.78 -2.16
C ARG A 568 -37.88 -5.28 -0.81
N LEU A 569 -37.61 -3.96 -0.76
CA LEU A 569 -37.38 -3.20 0.47
C LEU A 569 -38.44 -2.10 0.61
N ARG A 570 -38.73 -1.68 1.82
CA ARG A 570 -39.67 -0.60 2.14
C ARG A 570 -38.95 0.49 2.95
N CYS A 571 -39.07 1.72 2.50
CA CYS A 571 -38.53 2.91 3.16
C CYS A 571 -39.63 3.97 3.32
N ARG A 572 -39.42 4.92 4.24
CA ARG A 572 -40.26 6.10 4.41
C ARG A 572 -39.45 7.34 4.01
N THR A 573 -39.95 8.14 3.06
CA THR A 573 -39.25 9.34 2.62
C THR A 573 -39.19 10.41 3.71
N MET A 574 -38.06 11.13 3.79
CA MET A 574 -37.90 12.32 4.64
C MET A 574 -38.35 13.58 3.88
N PRO A 575 -38.55 14.71 4.58
CA PRO A 575 -38.75 16.00 3.92
C PRO A 575 -37.61 16.30 2.95
N MET A 576 -37.93 16.77 1.74
CA MET A 576 -36.96 17.05 0.68
C MET A 576 -37.40 18.20 -0.21
N ALA A 577 -36.50 18.78 -0.98
CA ALA A 577 -36.83 19.81 -1.94
C ALA A 577 -37.70 19.30 -3.08
N HIS A 578 -38.41 20.18 -3.77
CA HIS A 578 -39.13 19.84 -4.99
C HIS A 578 -38.14 19.39 -6.09
N GLY A 579 -38.49 18.33 -6.81
CA GLY A 579 -37.67 17.82 -7.93
C GLY A 579 -37.42 16.31 -7.90
N LEU A 580 -36.51 15.86 -8.76
CA LEU A 580 -36.08 14.46 -8.83
C LEU A 580 -34.93 14.19 -7.86
N HIS A 581 -35.05 13.11 -7.11
CA HIS A 581 -34.10 12.68 -6.11
C HIS A 581 -33.68 11.25 -6.38
N PRO A 582 -32.35 10.96 -6.45
CA PRO A 582 -31.85 9.60 -6.60
C PRO A 582 -32.28 8.76 -5.39
N VAL A 583 -32.59 7.49 -5.67
CA VAL A 583 -32.94 6.52 -4.64
C VAL A 583 -31.87 5.43 -4.62
N GLU A 584 -31.22 5.27 -3.47
CA GLU A 584 -30.13 4.33 -3.30
C GLU A 584 -30.33 3.50 -2.02
N VAL A 585 -29.74 2.32 -2.01
CA VAL A 585 -29.77 1.38 -0.88
C VAL A 585 -28.34 1.06 -0.46
N THR A 586 -28.10 0.96 0.82
CA THR A 586 -26.86 0.46 1.41
C THR A 586 -27.14 -0.62 2.45
N LEU A 587 -26.28 -1.64 2.49
CA LEU A 587 -26.32 -2.73 3.46
C LEU A 587 -25.30 -2.56 4.59
N ASN A 588 -24.30 -1.69 4.41
CA ASN A 588 -23.22 -1.44 5.36
C ASN A 588 -23.04 0.03 5.74
N GLY A 589 -23.89 0.91 5.24
CA GLY A 589 -23.85 2.36 5.53
C GLY A 589 -22.81 3.15 4.72
N GLN A 590 -22.00 2.49 3.92
CA GLN A 590 -20.92 3.12 3.11
C GLN A 590 -21.14 2.96 1.61
N ASP A 591 -21.44 1.73 1.18
CA ASP A 591 -21.52 1.35 -0.23
C ASP A 591 -22.97 1.40 -0.68
N PHE A 592 -23.26 2.29 -1.62
CA PHE A 592 -24.60 2.50 -2.16
C PHE A 592 -24.77 1.78 -3.50
N SER A 593 -26.02 1.43 -3.80
CA SER A 593 -26.41 0.67 -4.99
C SER A 593 -26.21 1.42 -6.32
N GLY A 594 -25.85 2.71 -6.25
CA GLY A 594 -25.86 3.60 -7.38
C GLY A 594 -27.25 4.05 -7.77
N ALA A 595 -27.37 5.21 -8.38
CA ALA A 595 -28.64 5.86 -8.73
C ALA A 595 -29.26 5.22 -9.99
N GLY A 596 -29.85 4.04 -9.86
CA GLY A 596 -30.58 3.36 -10.95
C GLY A 596 -31.99 3.89 -11.15
N THR A 597 -32.60 4.57 -10.17
CA THR A 597 -33.95 5.11 -10.20
C THR A 597 -34.06 6.38 -9.38
N SER A 598 -35.13 7.14 -9.61
CA SER A 598 -35.38 8.39 -8.90
C SER A 598 -36.81 8.48 -8.37
N PHE A 599 -36.98 9.24 -7.33
CA PHE A 599 -38.24 9.63 -6.72
C PHE A 599 -38.47 11.12 -6.96
N ARG A 600 -39.67 11.49 -7.42
CA ARG A 600 -40.04 12.88 -7.66
C ARG A 600 -40.79 13.45 -6.47
N ALA A 601 -40.24 14.44 -5.83
CA ALA A 601 -40.90 15.22 -4.78
C ALA A 601 -41.71 16.36 -5.40
N TYR A 602 -43.00 16.44 -5.11
CA TYR A 602 -43.85 17.52 -5.59
C TYR A 602 -44.30 18.42 -4.42
N LEU A 603 -44.56 19.67 -4.73
CA LEU A 603 -45.20 20.60 -3.77
C LEU A 603 -46.61 20.16 -3.50
N PRO A 604 -47.12 20.24 -2.25
CA PRO A 604 -48.50 19.90 -1.96
C PRO A 604 -49.46 20.69 -2.86
N PRO A 605 -50.42 20.00 -3.54
CA PRO A 605 -51.37 20.68 -4.42
C PRO A 605 -52.29 21.60 -3.62
N ILE A 606 -52.87 22.57 -4.28
CA ILE A 606 -53.85 23.49 -3.71
C ILE A 606 -55.17 23.26 -4.46
N LEU A 607 -56.23 22.79 -3.80
CA LEU A 607 -57.59 22.73 -4.33
C LEU A 607 -58.29 24.04 -4.03
N LEU A 608 -58.91 24.59 -5.06
CA LEU A 608 -59.61 25.89 -5.00
C LEU A 608 -61.12 25.69 -5.05
N ASP A 609 -61.60 24.79 -5.91
CA ASP A 609 -63.05 24.58 -6.13
C ASP A 609 -63.33 23.19 -6.65
N ILE A 610 -64.60 22.73 -6.48
CA ILE A 610 -65.14 21.49 -7.03
C ILE A 610 -66.46 21.76 -7.76
N HIS A 611 -66.56 21.21 -8.94
CA HIS A 611 -67.81 21.38 -9.71
C HIS A 611 -68.22 20.06 -10.39
N PRO A 612 -69.48 19.61 -10.30
CA PRO A 612 -70.55 20.17 -9.46
C PRO A 612 -70.27 19.94 -7.98
N ALA A 613 -70.91 20.75 -7.11
CA ALA A 613 -70.77 20.64 -5.65
C ALA A 613 -71.75 19.65 -5.01
N SER A 614 -72.63 19.05 -5.78
CA SER A 614 -73.54 18.00 -5.31
C SER A 614 -73.84 16.95 -6.39
N GLY A 615 -74.33 15.80 -5.97
CA GLY A 615 -74.73 14.72 -6.83
C GLY A 615 -75.52 13.65 -6.08
N PRO A 616 -76.04 12.65 -6.79
CA PRO A 616 -76.85 11.60 -6.24
C PRO A 616 -76.05 10.67 -5.29
N GLU A 617 -76.75 10.12 -4.29
CA GLU A 617 -76.19 9.12 -3.35
C GLU A 617 -75.67 7.85 -4.06
N SER A 618 -76.29 7.50 -5.19
CA SER A 618 -75.81 6.42 -6.06
C SER A 618 -74.42 6.62 -6.66
N GLY A 619 -73.93 7.79 -6.53
CA GLY A 619 -72.59 8.18 -7.02
C GLY A 619 -72.50 8.34 -8.55
N GLY A 620 -71.25 8.32 -9.08
CA GLY A 620 -70.94 8.40 -10.51
C GLY A 620 -70.98 9.80 -11.11
N THR A 621 -71.19 10.86 -10.30
CA THR A 621 -71.05 12.24 -10.72
C THR A 621 -69.61 12.52 -11.06
N LEU A 622 -69.35 13.01 -12.29
CA LEU A 622 -68.05 13.43 -12.73
C LEU A 622 -67.71 14.81 -12.12
N LEU A 623 -66.84 14.83 -11.16
CA LEU A 623 -66.36 16.04 -10.51
C LEU A 623 -65.14 16.58 -11.25
N THR A 624 -65.15 17.87 -11.47
CA THR A 624 -63.98 18.66 -11.90
C THR A 624 -63.42 19.37 -10.68
N LEU A 625 -62.23 19.03 -10.30
CA LEU A 625 -61.49 19.70 -9.26
C LEU A 625 -60.58 20.72 -9.89
N SER A 626 -60.67 21.97 -9.47
CA SER A 626 -59.79 23.05 -9.92
C SER A 626 -58.80 23.46 -8.85
N GLY A 627 -57.57 23.79 -9.28
CA GLY A 627 -56.51 24.09 -8.33
C GLY A 627 -55.17 24.45 -8.97
N ARG A 628 -54.10 24.13 -8.24
CA ARG A 628 -52.72 24.31 -8.74
C ARG A 628 -51.91 23.08 -8.38
N GLY A 629 -51.01 22.68 -9.29
CA GLY A 629 -50.13 21.51 -9.07
C GLY A 629 -50.89 20.19 -9.08
N LEU A 630 -51.96 20.09 -9.87
CA LEU A 630 -52.81 18.89 -9.93
C LEU A 630 -52.30 17.83 -10.91
N ASP A 631 -51.40 18.20 -11.78
CA ASP A 631 -50.74 17.34 -12.82
C ASP A 631 -49.62 16.49 -12.25
N GLU A 632 -49.09 16.87 -11.07
CA GLU A 632 -48.03 16.14 -10.35
C GLU A 632 -48.53 14.78 -9.82
N GLY A 633 -47.59 13.92 -9.44
CA GLY A 633 -47.89 12.63 -8.84
C GLY A 633 -48.14 11.50 -9.84
N SER A 634 -48.11 10.25 -9.36
CA SER A 634 -48.19 9.03 -10.17
C SER A 634 -49.44 8.16 -9.88
N ASN A 635 -50.12 8.36 -8.75
CA ASN A 635 -51.30 7.59 -8.33
C ASN A 635 -52.29 8.52 -7.68
N ARG A 636 -53.15 9.13 -8.53
CA ARG A 636 -54.06 10.19 -8.11
C ARG A 636 -55.40 9.61 -7.71
N SER A 637 -55.98 10.13 -6.65
CA SER A 637 -57.28 9.72 -6.17
C SER A 637 -57.99 10.82 -5.39
N CYS A 638 -59.30 10.88 -5.53
CA CYS A 638 -60.18 11.69 -4.70
C CYS A 638 -60.61 10.86 -3.49
N ALA A 639 -60.71 11.48 -2.36
CA ALA A 639 -61.23 10.86 -1.12
C ALA A 639 -62.39 11.65 -0.59
N PHE A 640 -63.48 10.97 -0.28
CA PHE A 640 -64.66 11.54 0.33
C PHE A 640 -64.71 11.08 1.80
N ASN A 641 -64.68 12.06 2.70
CA ASN A 641 -64.56 11.86 4.16
C ASN A 641 -63.34 10.96 4.54
N GLY A 642 -62.26 10.98 3.73
CA GLY A 642 -61.03 10.22 3.95
C GLY A 642 -61.10 8.70 3.78
N SER A 643 -62.28 8.13 3.53
CA SER A 643 -62.48 6.67 3.47
C SER A 643 -62.98 6.15 2.11
N LEU A 644 -63.82 6.88 1.43
CA LEU A 644 -64.33 6.51 0.10
C LEU A 644 -63.41 7.07 -0.97
N ILE A 645 -62.67 6.20 -1.64
CA ILE A 645 -61.59 6.58 -2.59
C ILE A 645 -62.01 6.25 -4.02
N THR A 646 -61.89 7.21 -4.90
CA THR A 646 -62.09 7.04 -6.35
C THR A 646 -60.88 7.46 -7.14
N PRO A 647 -60.55 6.77 -8.26
CA PRO A 647 -59.43 7.19 -9.12
C PRO A 647 -59.66 8.58 -9.70
N ALA A 648 -58.55 9.31 -9.89
CA ALA A 648 -58.61 10.65 -10.48
C ALA A 648 -57.71 10.75 -11.74
N THR A 649 -58.17 11.47 -12.75
CA THR A 649 -57.47 11.70 -14.02
C THR A 649 -57.15 13.17 -14.19
N VAL A 650 -55.95 13.47 -14.67
CA VAL A 650 -55.52 14.82 -14.94
C VAL A 650 -56.00 15.28 -16.30
N GLN A 651 -56.58 16.48 -16.36
CA GLN A 651 -56.83 17.19 -17.62
C GLN A 651 -55.81 18.27 -17.91
N SER A 652 -55.33 18.97 -16.88
CA SER A 652 -54.27 20.00 -16.99
C SER A 652 -53.60 20.20 -15.61
N GLU A 653 -52.60 21.08 -15.54
CA GLU A 653 -51.97 21.52 -14.29
C GLU A 653 -52.98 22.06 -13.27
N ALA A 654 -54.08 22.61 -13.73
CA ALA A 654 -55.12 23.24 -12.92
C ALA A 654 -56.40 22.44 -12.76
N LEU A 655 -56.58 21.33 -13.51
CA LEU A 655 -57.87 20.57 -13.56
C LEU A 655 -57.66 19.07 -13.44
N LEU A 656 -58.44 18.46 -12.56
CA LEU A 656 -58.42 17.03 -12.28
C LEU A 656 -59.87 16.51 -12.21
N LEU A 657 -60.13 15.35 -12.78
CA LEU A 657 -61.42 14.70 -12.79
C LEU A 657 -61.46 13.48 -11.89
N CYS A 658 -62.58 13.31 -11.16
CA CYS A 658 -62.89 12.04 -10.48
C CYS A 658 -64.40 11.85 -10.39
N ASN A 659 -64.82 10.60 -10.22
CA ASN A 659 -66.23 10.28 -10.03
C ASN A 659 -66.57 10.22 -8.54
N SER A 660 -67.79 10.72 -8.17
CA SER A 660 -68.28 10.50 -6.80
C SER A 660 -68.52 9.01 -6.56
N PRO A 661 -68.17 8.48 -5.37
CA PRO A 661 -68.50 7.10 -4.98
C PRO A 661 -69.98 6.96 -4.65
N LEU A 662 -70.44 5.73 -4.47
CA LEU A 662 -71.68 5.45 -3.76
C LEU A 662 -71.52 5.86 -2.30
N SER A 663 -72.45 6.65 -1.79
CA SER A 663 -72.47 7.11 -0.39
C SER A 663 -73.81 7.37 0.12
N GLU A 664 -74.05 7.35 1.43
CA GLU A 664 -75.31 7.83 2.05
C GLU A 664 -75.41 9.36 1.83
N HIS A 665 -76.64 9.84 1.80
CA HIS A 665 -76.90 11.28 1.65
C HIS A 665 -76.21 12.10 2.77
N GLY A 666 -75.71 13.26 2.43
CA GLY A 666 -75.01 14.09 3.37
C GLY A 666 -73.87 14.92 2.77
N LEU A 667 -73.21 15.72 3.58
CA LEU A 667 -72.15 16.56 3.20
C LEU A 667 -70.80 15.90 3.57
N LEU A 668 -70.01 15.49 2.58
CA LEU A 668 -68.72 14.88 2.80
C LEU A 668 -67.59 15.77 2.37
N ALA A 669 -66.54 15.85 3.20
CA ALA A 669 -65.30 16.58 2.85
C ALA A 669 -64.61 15.88 1.70
N VAL A 670 -64.13 16.65 0.71
CA VAL A 670 -63.40 16.15 -0.45
C VAL A 670 -61.90 16.39 -0.26
N GLY A 671 -61.12 15.33 -0.28
CA GLY A 671 -59.67 15.34 -0.25
C GLY A 671 -59.08 14.84 -1.57
N LEU A 672 -57.81 15.13 -1.77
CA LEU A 672 -57.04 14.71 -2.96
C LEU A 672 -55.75 14.05 -2.53
N SER A 673 -55.39 12.95 -3.12
CA SER A 673 -54.06 12.39 -3.09
C SER A 673 -53.46 12.30 -4.50
N LEU A 674 -52.19 12.69 -4.62
CA LEU A 674 -51.46 12.57 -5.88
C LEU A 674 -50.60 11.30 -5.93
N ASN A 675 -50.41 10.58 -4.83
CA ASN A 675 -49.62 9.34 -4.74
C ASN A 675 -50.33 8.16 -4.08
N GLY A 676 -51.60 8.28 -3.79
CA GLY A 676 -52.40 7.23 -3.16
C GLY A 676 -52.12 7.01 -1.65
N GLN A 677 -51.33 7.82 -1.00
CA GLN A 677 -50.96 7.69 0.41
C GLN A 677 -51.22 8.94 1.25
N GLN A 678 -50.80 10.07 0.82
CA GLN A 678 -50.97 11.33 1.53
C GLN A 678 -52.17 12.08 0.94
N TYR A 679 -53.18 12.30 1.74
CA TYR A 679 -54.42 13.01 1.33
C TYR A 679 -54.33 14.45 1.82
N LEU A 680 -54.63 15.37 0.90
CA LEU A 680 -54.84 16.77 1.23
C LEU A 680 -56.23 16.90 1.85
N HIS A 681 -56.28 17.36 3.10
CA HIS A 681 -57.57 17.74 3.73
C HIS A 681 -57.90 19.16 3.30
N THR A 682 -59.09 19.33 2.74
CA THR A 682 -59.60 20.62 2.28
C THR A 682 -60.88 21.00 3.04
N SER A 683 -61.25 22.26 2.92
CA SER A 683 -62.57 22.73 3.40
C SER A 683 -63.68 22.55 2.37
N LEU A 684 -63.33 21.96 1.20
CA LEU A 684 -64.32 21.70 0.16
C LEU A 684 -65.15 20.48 0.48
N HIS A 685 -66.47 20.59 0.23
CA HIS A 685 -67.40 19.54 0.51
C HIS A 685 -68.25 19.21 -0.70
N PHE A 686 -68.60 17.96 -0.86
CA PHE A 686 -69.52 17.49 -1.84
C PHE A 686 -70.75 16.98 -1.15
N ARG A 687 -71.94 17.46 -1.61
CA ARG A 687 -73.19 17.04 -1.02
C ARG A 687 -73.76 15.87 -1.83
N PHE A 688 -74.02 14.78 -1.13
CA PHE A 688 -74.76 13.67 -1.68
C PHE A 688 -76.23 13.88 -1.41
N ASP A 689 -76.97 13.99 -2.49
CA ASP A 689 -78.43 14.17 -2.45
C ASP A 689 -79.15 12.79 -2.62
N VAL A 690 -80.26 12.59 -2.00
CA VAL A 690 -81.04 11.38 -2.20
C VAL A 690 -81.43 11.29 -3.69
N ASP A 691 -81.38 10.08 -4.25
CA ASP A 691 -81.71 9.87 -5.66
C ASP A 691 -83.08 10.32 -6.01
N PRO A 692 -83.34 11.11 -7.04
CA PRO A 692 -84.66 11.54 -7.46
C PRO A 692 -85.48 10.37 -7.99
N VAL A 693 -86.68 10.29 -7.55
CA VAL A 693 -87.64 9.25 -7.98
C VAL A 693 -88.83 9.91 -8.64
N ALA A 694 -88.97 9.77 -9.95
CA ALA A 694 -90.16 10.18 -10.66
C ALA A 694 -91.24 9.06 -10.62
N LEU A 695 -92.43 9.41 -10.21
CA LEU A 695 -93.47 8.48 -10.04
C LEU A 695 -94.62 8.70 -11.04
N THR A 696 -94.83 9.94 -11.44
CA THR A 696 -95.93 10.31 -12.35
C THR A 696 -95.44 11.27 -13.43
N LEU A 697 -96.09 11.18 -14.61
CA LEU A 697 -95.84 12.02 -15.75
C LEU A 697 -97.15 12.45 -16.37
N SER A 698 -97.44 13.75 -16.48
CA SER A 698 -98.68 14.25 -17.04
C SER A 698 -98.48 15.55 -17.85
N PRO A 699 -98.93 15.66 -19.12
CA PRO A 699 -99.45 14.55 -19.91
C PRO A 699 -98.34 13.59 -20.37
N GLY A 700 -98.70 12.28 -20.58
CA GLY A 700 -97.73 11.26 -21.07
C GLY A 700 -97.59 11.19 -22.57
N ILE A 701 -98.26 12.07 -23.32
CA ILE A 701 -98.23 12.17 -24.80
C ILE A 701 -98.17 13.64 -25.20
N GLY A 702 -97.50 13.92 -26.35
CA GLY A 702 -97.37 15.25 -26.91
C GLY A 702 -97.10 15.22 -28.42
N PRO A 703 -97.24 16.35 -29.15
CA PRO A 703 -96.98 16.42 -30.56
C PRO A 703 -95.53 16.20 -30.90
N VAL A 704 -95.19 15.75 -32.08
CA VAL A 704 -93.86 15.51 -32.62
C VAL A 704 -93.02 16.77 -32.66
N ASP A 705 -93.61 17.94 -32.81
CA ASP A 705 -92.92 19.25 -32.84
C ASP A 705 -92.45 19.67 -31.44
N GLY A 706 -92.74 18.91 -30.41
CA GLY A 706 -92.37 19.19 -29.02
C GLY A 706 -93.27 20.31 -28.41
N GLY A 707 -92.67 21.03 -27.41
CA GLY A 707 -93.34 22.15 -26.75
C GLY A 707 -94.36 21.82 -25.66
N THR A 708 -94.66 20.55 -25.41
CA THR A 708 -95.52 20.13 -24.35
C THR A 708 -94.85 20.33 -22.98
N VAL A 709 -95.45 21.12 -22.12
CA VAL A 709 -95.08 21.21 -20.72
C VAL A 709 -95.59 19.98 -19.98
N VAL A 710 -94.61 19.16 -19.52
CA VAL A 710 -94.86 17.92 -18.83
C VAL A 710 -94.63 18.12 -17.30
N LEU A 711 -95.65 17.78 -16.48
CA LEU A 711 -95.52 17.77 -15.06
C LEU A 711 -94.99 16.39 -14.61
N ILE A 712 -93.96 16.43 -13.80
CA ILE A 712 -93.31 15.23 -13.24
C ILE A 712 -93.50 15.27 -11.74
N GLY A 713 -94.24 14.31 -11.25
CA GLY A 713 -94.53 14.12 -9.82
C GLY A 713 -93.62 12.99 -9.26
N GLY A 714 -93.03 13.19 -8.11
CA GLY A 714 -92.10 12.21 -7.52
C GLY A 714 -91.62 12.58 -6.14
N ARG A 715 -90.52 12.00 -5.74
CA ARG A 715 -89.86 12.31 -4.49
C ARG A 715 -88.41 12.81 -4.79
N TYR A 716 -87.97 13.71 -3.99
CA TYR A 716 -86.59 14.24 -4.05
C TYR A 716 -86.21 14.87 -5.43
N LEU A 717 -87.26 15.49 -6.10
CA LEU A 717 -87.14 16.12 -7.41
C LEU A 717 -86.52 17.54 -7.32
N HIS A 718 -86.35 18.09 -6.13
CA HIS A 718 -85.81 19.44 -5.90
C HIS A 718 -84.38 19.32 -5.29
N GLY A 719 -83.60 20.26 -5.58
CA GLY A 719 -82.20 20.31 -5.14
C GLY A 719 -81.27 20.14 -6.29
N GLY A 720 -79.97 19.95 -5.99
CA GLY A 720 -78.88 19.86 -6.99
C GLY A 720 -78.41 21.21 -7.54
N SER A 721 -77.35 21.16 -8.34
CA SER A 721 -76.70 22.34 -8.86
C SER A 721 -77.13 22.70 -10.29
N ALA A 722 -77.74 21.75 -11.04
CA ALA A 722 -78.21 21.91 -12.41
C ALA A 722 -79.22 20.79 -12.78
N ALA A 723 -80.47 21.09 -12.77
CA ALA A 723 -81.54 20.14 -13.01
C ALA A 723 -82.00 20.12 -14.45
N TYR A 724 -82.02 18.93 -15.08
CA TYR A 724 -82.44 18.75 -16.47
C TYR A 724 -83.31 17.47 -16.61
N CYS A 725 -84.22 17.52 -17.62
CA CYS A 725 -84.91 16.38 -18.13
C CYS A 725 -84.36 15.98 -19.49
N SER A 726 -84.18 14.67 -19.74
CA SER A 726 -83.81 14.17 -21.11
C SER A 726 -84.95 13.22 -21.57
N PHE A 727 -85.35 13.42 -22.78
CA PHE A 727 -86.39 12.61 -23.48
C PHE A 727 -85.68 11.75 -24.52
N GLY A 728 -85.49 10.45 -24.22
CA GLY A 728 -84.67 9.60 -25.10
C GLY A 728 -83.26 10.13 -25.28
N ASP A 729 -82.79 10.26 -26.57
CA ASP A 729 -81.49 10.77 -26.94
C ASP A 729 -81.50 12.26 -27.34
N ALA A 730 -82.65 12.95 -27.11
CA ALA A 730 -82.73 14.39 -27.35
C ALA A 730 -81.94 15.20 -26.34
N PRO A 731 -81.48 16.43 -26.76
CA PRO A 731 -80.73 17.30 -25.84
C PRO A 731 -81.50 17.52 -24.51
N PRO A 732 -80.78 17.53 -23.37
CA PRO A 732 -81.43 17.79 -22.07
C PRO A 732 -82.05 19.20 -22.06
N VAL A 733 -83.26 19.26 -21.49
CA VAL A 733 -83.98 20.54 -21.28
C VAL A 733 -84.00 20.88 -19.80
N GLN A 734 -83.95 22.16 -19.47
CA GLN A 734 -83.90 22.63 -18.11
C GLN A 734 -85.20 22.25 -17.38
N MET A 735 -85.05 21.67 -16.20
CA MET A 735 -86.17 21.34 -15.29
C MET A 735 -86.52 22.59 -14.51
N MET A 736 -87.80 22.90 -14.41
CA MET A 736 -88.34 24.04 -13.70
C MET A 736 -89.07 23.56 -12.48
N PRO A 737 -88.74 24.05 -11.26
CA PRO A 737 -89.51 23.74 -10.05
C PRO A 737 -90.82 24.45 -10.12
N ILE A 738 -91.89 23.78 -9.55
CA ILE A 738 -93.17 24.38 -9.42
C ILE A 738 -93.30 24.87 -7.95
N LEU A 739 -93.64 26.15 -7.81
CA LEU A 739 -93.80 26.78 -6.52
C LEU A 739 -94.83 26.05 -5.65
N ASP A 740 -94.53 25.79 -4.42
CA ASP A 740 -95.34 25.12 -3.40
C ASP A 740 -95.80 23.65 -3.69
N SER A 741 -95.03 22.97 -4.56
CA SER A 741 -95.30 21.54 -4.81
C SER A 741 -93.93 20.73 -4.92
N GLU A 742 -94.01 19.44 -4.62
CA GLU A 742 -92.93 18.51 -4.86
C GLU A 742 -92.77 18.13 -6.36
N ASN A 743 -93.60 18.73 -7.24
CA ASN A 743 -93.58 18.45 -8.68
C ASN A 743 -92.59 19.40 -9.43
N VAL A 744 -92.08 18.92 -10.54
CA VAL A 744 -91.24 19.72 -11.48
C VAL A 744 -91.82 19.67 -12.89
N SER A 745 -91.52 20.63 -13.71
CA SER A 745 -91.98 20.65 -15.06
C SER A 745 -90.78 20.68 -16.07
N CYS A 746 -90.98 20.03 -17.22
CA CYS A 746 -90.11 20.09 -18.35
C CYS A 746 -90.88 20.31 -19.66
N THR A 747 -90.27 21.03 -20.61
CA THR A 747 -90.84 21.18 -21.97
C THR A 747 -90.30 20.09 -22.86
N THR A 748 -91.14 19.32 -23.54
CA THR A 748 -90.62 18.28 -24.48
C THR A 748 -89.91 18.85 -25.66
N PRO A 749 -88.72 18.34 -26.08
CA PRO A 749 -88.09 18.65 -27.34
C PRO A 749 -88.91 18.01 -28.49
N PRO A 750 -88.62 18.38 -29.73
CA PRO A 750 -89.17 17.71 -30.94
C PRO A 750 -88.85 16.20 -30.91
N GLY A 751 -89.81 15.35 -31.35
CA GLY A 751 -89.65 13.91 -31.34
C GLY A 751 -89.97 13.25 -32.68
N ILE A 752 -90.03 11.88 -32.64
CA ILE A 752 -90.34 11.10 -33.85
C ILE A 752 -91.72 10.49 -33.63
N ASP A 753 -92.56 10.53 -34.67
CA ASP A 753 -93.93 9.99 -34.57
C ASP A 753 -93.98 8.48 -34.16
N GLY A 754 -94.85 8.17 -33.27
CA GLY A 754 -94.96 6.81 -32.69
C GLY A 754 -93.90 6.33 -31.81
N HIS A 755 -92.85 7.13 -31.58
CA HIS A 755 -91.70 6.75 -30.76
C HIS A 755 -91.97 7.01 -29.26
N ARG A 756 -91.63 6.03 -28.39
CA ARG A 756 -91.67 6.18 -26.93
C ARG A 756 -90.30 6.57 -26.43
N ALA A 757 -90.14 7.83 -26.01
CA ALA A 757 -88.85 8.33 -25.46
C ALA A 757 -88.83 8.12 -23.93
N PRO A 758 -87.91 7.38 -23.35
CA PRO A 758 -87.82 7.28 -21.91
C PRO A 758 -87.44 8.64 -21.33
N LEU A 759 -88.15 9.05 -20.29
CA LEU A 759 -87.75 10.25 -19.55
C LEU A 759 -86.69 9.92 -18.52
N ARG A 760 -85.71 10.74 -18.46
CA ARG A 760 -84.60 10.66 -17.53
C ARG A 760 -84.40 12.00 -16.82
N LEU A 761 -84.03 11.99 -15.54
CA LEU A 761 -83.83 13.19 -14.74
C LEU A 761 -82.42 13.25 -14.23
N THR A 762 -81.82 14.45 -14.21
CA THR A 762 -80.63 14.73 -13.49
C THR A 762 -80.77 16.00 -12.68
N LEU A 763 -80.16 16.03 -11.48
CA LEU A 763 -80.18 17.20 -10.57
C LEU A 763 -78.87 17.98 -10.60
N ASN A 764 -77.83 17.46 -11.29
CA ASN A 764 -76.48 18.04 -11.28
C ASN A 764 -75.89 18.23 -12.70
N GLY A 765 -76.71 18.08 -13.73
CA GLY A 765 -76.24 18.22 -15.12
C GLY A 765 -75.36 17.06 -15.64
N CYS A 766 -75.11 16.04 -14.87
CA CYS A 766 -74.31 14.88 -15.24
C CYS A 766 -75.16 13.74 -15.84
N THR A 767 -74.53 12.90 -16.66
CA THR A 767 -75.17 11.93 -17.56
C THR A 767 -75.70 10.63 -16.95
N ARG A 768 -75.72 10.44 -15.64
CA ARG A 768 -76.51 9.37 -15.04
C ARG A 768 -77.93 9.82 -14.81
N ILE A 769 -78.74 9.31 -15.60
CA ILE A 769 -80.16 9.67 -15.72
C ILE A 769 -81.01 8.49 -15.15
N HIS A 770 -81.82 8.77 -14.15
CA HIS A 770 -82.64 7.78 -13.58
C HIS A 770 -83.85 7.60 -14.45
N PRO A 771 -84.17 6.38 -14.94
CA PRO A 771 -85.40 6.14 -15.72
C PRO A 771 -86.64 6.32 -14.86
N VAL A 772 -87.66 7.01 -15.39
CA VAL A 772 -88.99 7.08 -14.76
C VAL A 772 -89.56 5.69 -14.89
N ARG A 773 -89.92 5.06 -13.74
CA ARG A 773 -90.71 3.84 -13.74
C ARG A 773 -92.13 4.22 -14.06
N THR A 774 -92.64 3.90 -15.26
CA THR A 774 -94.01 4.00 -15.71
C THR A 774 -94.80 2.81 -15.21
#